data_6c336d5459275f22f71b9504c529e0bb
#
_entry.id   6c336d5459275f22f71b9504c529e0bb
#
_cell.length_a   1.000
_cell.length_b   1.000
_cell.length_c   1.000
_cell.angle_alpha   90.00
_cell.angle_beta   90.00
_cell.angle_gamma   90.00
#
_symmetry.space_group_name_H-M   'P 1'
#
loop_
_entity.id
_entity.type
_entity.pdbx_description
1 polymer ?
#
loop_
_entity_poly.entity_id
_entity_poly.type
_entity_poly.pdbx_seq_one_letter_code
_entity_poly.pdbx_strand_id
1 'polypeptide(L)'
;MAYLTIRKLCQLLLPISAISVFAAANAQTSPRSKTLFTKDWRFLPGDDDNAKNIAYNDAGWRKLDLPHDWSIELPFNEHSPAGTGGGALDGGIGWYRKTFLLTDADKTKKIFIDFDGVYRNSEVWINGHYLGKRPYGFSSFRYELTPYLNFGTTPNIIAVKVDNSQQPNSRWYSGSGIYRYVWLVKTNGVYVDHWGTHVQTPAVNEHAATVLINTKINNTGVAPADITVKTSIYNEAGQVVKTASASLTISSDDKNEIAQTFTVSNPALWSVEQPHLYKAVTQLISKGKLLDDYTTSFGIRWFTFDVNNGFFLNGKHVKIWGVCDHHDLGCLGTAINKRALQRQLEILKGMGINGIRTSHNPPAPELLDLCDQMGFIVMDEAFDMWKKAKTKYDYHLDWDEWHKRDMQDFVTRDRNHPSVFIWSIGNEIPEQWPGKDGKDTTGTMIARELGDIIHSLDTTRPITSALNQPSPQNAIYRSGVIDLFGYNYHHQQFKDFQKNYPGVKFIGTETVSALETRGHYDMPSDSIQRWPGRRKDTTHKWGNTDLTVSAYDNISVPWGSTHEETIKEFLKYPYASGMYVWTGFDYIGEPTPYPWPARSSYFGIIDLAGFPKDAYYLYQSICTSKPVLHLFPHWNWTPGQTIDIWAYYNNADEVELFVNGKSAGVKKKEGDDLHVMWRVTYQPGTIKAVSRKNGKIVLTREIKTAGKPAKIVLSADRNIINADGDDLSFVTVRIEDADGNLVPDADNDVKFTVTGQGSIAGVDNGSETSLESFKADHRRAFNGMCLLVVRAKDKAGTIHIAASAVGLQGASLAVTAK
;
A
#
# COMPACT_ATOMS: atom_id res chain seq x y z
N MET A 1 -26.09 1.59 64.10
CA MET A 1 -27.01 2.61 64.68
C MET A 1 -27.04 3.75 63.70
N ALA A 2 -28.09 4.31 63.19
CA ALA A 2 -29.49 4.12 63.20
C ALA A 2 -30.03 4.58 61.82
N TYR A 3 -31.02 3.87 61.34
CA TYR A 3 -32.00 4.25 60.37
C TYR A 3 -32.57 5.66 60.56
N LEU A 4 -32.95 6.32 59.43
CA LEU A 4 -34.30 6.87 59.27
C LEU A 4 -34.66 7.27 57.85
N THR A 5 -35.74 6.67 57.41
CA THR A 5 -36.54 6.89 56.19
C THR A 5 -37.32 8.18 56.29
N ILE A 6 -37.57 8.93 55.21
CA ILE A 6 -38.81 9.72 55.03
C ILE A 6 -39.21 9.77 53.51
N ARG A 7 -40.51 9.58 53.34
CA ARG A 7 -41.38 9.40 52.20
C ARG A 7 -41.71 10.70 51.44
N LYS A 8 -41.94 10.49 50.14
CA LYS A 8 -42.95 11.06 49.22
C LYS A 8 -43.42 12.50 49.40
N LEU A 9 -43.23 13.27 48.30
CA LEU A 9 -44.32 14.17 47.85
C LEU A 9 -44.32 14.18 46.30
N CYS A 10 -45.45 13.69 45.75
CA CYS A 10 -45.84 13.81 44.35
C CYS A 10 -46.31 15.25 44.12
N GLN A 11 -45.74 15.92 43.10
CA GLN A 11 -46.41 17.01 42.40
C GLN A 11 -46.34 16.77 40.90
N LEU A 12 -47.55 16.73 40.31
CA LEU A 12 -47.81 16.72 38.89
C LEU A 12 -47.21 17.95 38.23
N LEU A 13 -46.34 17.73 37.24
CA LEU A 13 -46.04 18.71 36.22
C LEU A 13 -46.30 18.06 34.86
N LEU A 14 -47.25 18.58 34.14
CA LEU A 14 -47.61 18.26 32.77
C LEU A 14 -46.37 18.48 31.86
N PRO A 15 -46.03 17.58 30.93
CA PRO A 15 -45.04 17.86 29.91
C PRO A 15 -45.66 18.77 28.84
N ILE A 16 -45.18 19.98 28.74
CA ILE A 16 -45.37 20.79 27.55
C ILE A 16 -44.54 20.10 26.45
N SER A 17 -45.28 19.42 25.56
CA SER A 17 -44.72 18.86 24.33
C SER A 17 -44.29 20.02 23.40
N ALA A 18 -43.04 20.44 23.48
CA ALA A 18 -42.43 21.24 22.43
C ALA A 18 -42.34 20.38 21.16
N ILE A 19 -43.28 20.53 20.26
CA ILE A 19 -43.23 19.98 18.92
C ILE A 19 -42.08 20.76 18.22
N SER A 20 -40.88 20.17 18.28
CA SER A 20 -39.76 20.56 17.41
C SER A 20 -40.19 20.16 16.00
N VAL A 21 -40.73 21.10 15.25
CA VAL A 21 -40.82 21.00 13.79
C VAL A 21 -39.38 20.96 13.26
N PHE A 22 -38.81 19.77 13.12
CA PHE A 22 -37.68 19.55 12.27
C PHE A 22 -38.13 19.91 10.86
N ALA A 23 -37.79 21.11 10.41
CA ALA A 23 -37.76 21.41 9.00
C ALA A 23 -36.81 20.38 8.39
N ALA A 24 -37.32 19.33 7.77
CA ALA A 24 -36.57 18.50 6.87
C ALA A 24 -36.10 19.42 5.76
N ALA A 25 -34.87 19.93 5.89
CA ALA A 25 -34.18 20.51 4.76
C ALA A 25 -34.18 19.40 3.71
N ASN A 26 -34.93 19.57 2.63
CA ASN A 26 -34.84 18.72 1.46
C ASN A 26 -33.37 18.70 1.04
N ALA A 27 -32.63 17.70 1.46
CA ALA A 27 -31.29 17.44 0.94
C ALA A 27 -31.47 17.23 -0.56
N GLN A 28 -31.17 18.26 -1.33
CA GLN A 28 -31.25 18.19 -2.78
C GLN A 28 -30.28 17.07 -3.18
N THR A 29 -30.80 15.99 -3.76
CA THR A 29 -29.98 14.86 -4.18
C THR A 29 -28.92 15.37 -5.16
N SER A 30 -27.67 14.95 -4.97
CA SER A 30 -26.56 15.30 -5.85
C SER A 30 -26.91 14.99 -7.30
N PRO A 31 -26.78 15.95 -8.22
CA PRO A 31 -26.99 15.70 -9.64
C PRO A 31 -25.88 14.85 -10.26
N ARG A 32 -24.72 14.77 -9.60
CA ARG A 32 -23.62 13.85 -9.92
C ARG A 32 -23.82 12.54 -9.17
N SER A 33 -23.55 11.42 -9.83
CA SER A 33 -23.35 10.14 -9.16
C SER A 33 -22.04 9.49 -9.61
N LYS A 34 -21.30 8.93 -8.66
CA LYS A 34 -20.16 8.05 -8.88
C LYS A 34 -20.46 6.75 -8.11
N THR A 35 -20.73 5.68 -8.83
CA THR A 35 -21.14 4.40 -8.24
C THR A 35 -20.16 3.30 -8.62
N LEU A 36 -19.87 2.39 -7.70
CA LEU A 36 -19.09 1.19 -7.99
C LEU A 36 -19.78 0.39 -9.12
N PHE A 37 -18.99 0.02 -10.10
CA PHE A 37 -19.46 -0.73 -11.28
C PHE A 37 -18.74 -2.08 -11.35
N THR A 38 -18.64 -2.75 -10.20
CA THR A 38 -17.78 -3.93 -9.99
C THR A 38 -18.55 -5.25 -9.97
N LYS A 39 -19.86 -5.25 -9.74
CA LYS A 39 -20.66 -6.48 -9.63
C LYS A 39 -21.03 -7.08 -10.97
N ASP A 40 -21.27 -8.41 -11.00
CA ASP A 40 -21.87 -9.15 -12.13
C ASP A 40 -21.14 -8.99 -13.47
N TRP A 41 -19.83 -9.01 -13.47
CA TRP A 41 -19.04 -9.12 -14.69
C TRP A 41 -18.92 -10.57 -15.13
N ARG A 42 -18.68 -10.76 -16.41
CA ARG A 42 -18.37 -12.05 -17.03
C ARG A 42 -16.94 -12.05 -17.53
N PHE A 43 -16.23 -13.13 -17.33
CA PHE A 43 -14.82 -13.28 -17.68
C PHE A 43 -14.59 -14.53 -18.51
N LEU A 44 -13.76 -14.38 -19.56
CA LEU A 44 -13.25 -15.44 -20.41
C LEU A 44 -11.73 -15.37 -20.44
N PRO A 45 -10.98 -16.36 -19.98
CA PRO A 45 -9.55 -16.48 -20.27
C PRO A 45 -9.34 -16.88 -21.75
N GLY A 46 -8.32 -16.29 -22.38
CA GLY A 46 -8.01 -16.52 -23.79
C GLY A 46 -8.45 -15.37 -24.68
N ASP A 47 -8.14 -15.45 -25.97
CA ASP A 47 -8.45 -14.41 -26.94
C ASP A 47 -9.60 -14.84 -27.85
N ASP A 48 -10.64 -14.01 -27.91
CA ASP A 48 -11.75 -14.11 -28.87
C ASP A 48 -12.16 -12.72 -29.28
N ASP A 49 -11.64 -12.29 -30.42
CA ASP A 49 -11.90 -10.96 -30.96
C ASP A 49 -13.39 -10.66 -31.27
N ASN A 50 -14.25 -11.68 -31.31
CA ASN A 50 -15.69 -11.50 -31.47
C ASN A 50 -16.34 -11.02 -30.15
N ALA A 51 -15.66 -11.16 -29.01
CA ALA A 51 -16.17 -10.74 -27.71
C ALA A 51 -16.53 -9.25 -27.61
N LYS A 52 -16.00 -8.41 -28.48
CA LYS A 52 -16.37 -6.98 -28.62
C LYS A 52 -17.76 -6.75 -29.23
N ASN A 53 -18.32 -7.75 -29.92
CA ASN A 53 -19.58 -7.58 -30.63
C ASN A 53 -20.80 -7.67 -29.71
N ILE A 54 -21.85 -6.90 -30.00
CA ILE A 54 -23.09 -6.87 -29.21
C ILE A 54 -23.75 -8.25 -29.16
N ALA A 55 -23.83 -8.91 -30.34
CA ALA A 55 -24.52 -10.19 -30.52
C ALA A 55 -23.74 -11.40 -29.97
N TYR A 56 -22.54 -11.19 -29.43
CA TYR A 56 -21.73 -12.26 -28.89
C TYR A 56 -22.41 -12.92 -27.67
N ASN A 57 -22.48 -14.25 -27.69
CA ASN A 57 -23.10 -15.01 -26.61
C ASN A 57 -22.06 -15.32 -25.48
N ASP A 58 -22.14 -14.57 -24.42
CA ASP A 58 -21.28 -14.72 -23.23
C ASP A 58 -21.94 -15.53 -22.09
N ALA A 59 -23.02 -16.27 -22.36
CA ALA A 59 -23.77 -17.02 -21.34
C ALA A 59 -22.92 -18.06 -20.61
N GLY A 60 -21.95 -18.67 -21.31
CA GLY A 60 -21.02 -19.66 -20.77
C GLY A 60 -19.82 -19.07 -20.00
N TRP A 61 -19.66 -17.76 -19.96
CA TRP A 61 -18.51 -17.15 -19.28
C TRP A 61 -18.65 -17.22 -17.76
N ARG A 62 -17.52 -17.27 -17.07
CA ARG A 62 -17.48 -17.21 -15.62
C ARG A 62 -18.04 -15.90 -15.13
N LYS A 63 -18.98 -15.93 -14.20
CA LYS A 63 -19.45 -14.74 -13.49
C LYS A 63 -18.53 -14.43 -12.31
N LEU A 64 -18.17 -13.17 -12.15
CA LEU A 64 -17.34 -12.69 -11.07
C LEU A 64 -17.60 -11.20 -10.77
N ASP A 65 -17.11 -10.78 -9.63
CA ASP A 65 -17.05 -9.37 -9.24
C ASP A 65 -15.61 -8.86 -9.39
N LEU A 66 -15.48 -7.56 -9.71
CA LEU A 66 -14.20 -6.85 -9.72
C LEU A 66 -13.89 -6.29 -8.32
N PRO A 67 -12.64 -6.05 -8.00
CA PRO A 67 -11.41 -6.29 -8.76
C PRO A 67 -11.07 -7.76 -8.95
N HIS A 68 -10.39 -8.08 -10.05
CA HIS A 68 -10.04 -9.44 -10.40
C HIS A 68 -8.62 -9.53 -10.97
N ASP A 69 -7.86 -10.49 -10.47
CA ASP A 69 -6.53 -10.88 -10.94
C ASP A 69 -6.57 -12.39 -11.22
N TRP A 70 -6.56 -12.77 -12.52
CA TRP A 70 -6.65 -14.19 -12.85
C TRP A 70 -5.33 -14.94 -12.66
N SER A 71 -4.18 -14.23 -12.71
CA SER A 71 -2.88 -14.89 -12.59
C SER A 71 -2.68 -15.55 -11.22
N ILE A 72 -3.20 -14.92 -10.14
CA ILE A 72 -3.10 -15.47 -8.77
C ILE A 72 -3.92 -16.77 -8.57
N GLU A 73 -4.82 -17.08 -9.50
CA GLU A 73 -5.66 -18.27 -9.47
C GLU A 73 -4.97 -19.48 -10.13
N LEU A 74 -3.89 -19.22 -10.90
CA LEU A 74 -3.16 -20.24 -11.64
C LEU A 74 -2.14 -20.97 -10.75
N PRO A 75 -1.75 -22.20 -11.10
CA PRO A 75 -0.64 -22.88 -10.43
C PRO A 75 0.69 -22.19 -10.76
N PHE A 76 1.63 -22.23 -9.82
CA PHE A 76 3.00 -21.82 -10.07
C PHE A 76 3.65 -22.70 -11.13
N ASN A 77 4.40 -22.10 -12.05
CA ASN A 77 4.99 -22.76 -13.20
C ASN A 77 6.47 -22.35 -13.36
N GLU A 78 7.39 -23.32 -13.21
CA GLU A 78 8.83 -23.08 -13.39
C GLU A 78 9.16 -22.52 -14.77
N HIS A 79 8.36 -22.86 -15.78
CA HIS A 79 8.56 -22.44 -17.18
C HIS A 79 7.69 -21.23 -17.56
N SER A 80 7.07 -20.56 -16.59
CA SER A 80 6.30 -19.36 -16.85
C SER A 80 7.14 -18.33 -17.61
N PRO A 81 6.60 -17.70 -18.67
CA PRO A 81 7.28 -16.60 -19.36
C PRO A 81 7.61 -15.42 -18.45
N ALA A 82 6.89 -15.26 -17.34
CA ALA A 82 7.16 -14.24 -16.32
C ALA A 82 8.45 -14.52 -15.53
N GLY A 83 8.89 -15.81 -15.50
CA GLY A 83 10.00 -16.28 -14.66
C GLY A 83 9.71 -16.13 -13.18
N THR A 84 10.67 -16.47 -12.34
CA THR A 84 10.57 -16.28 -10.89
C THR A 84 10.49 -14.79 -10.50
N GLY A 85 11.09 -13.91 -11.30
CA GLY A 85 10.99 -12.46 -11.14
C GLY A 85 9.54 -11.96 -11.17
N GLY A 86 8.69 -12.53 -12.03
CA GLY A 86 7.26 -12.27 -12.09
C GLY A 86 6.41 -13.20 -11.22
N GLY A 87 7.02 -13.92 -10.26
CA GLY A 87 6.33 -14.82 -9.35
C GLY A 87 6.01 -16.20 -9.93
N ALA A 88 6.56 -16.55 -11.10
CA ALA A 88 6.32 -17.85 -11.79
C ALA A 88 4.82 -18.12 -12.06
N LEU A 89 4.05 -17.06 -12.30
CA LEU A 89 2.62 -17.09 -12.61
C LEU A 89 2.38 -16.57 -14.03
N ASP A 90 1.58 -17.29 -14.81
CA ASP A 90 1.34 -16.95 -16.20
C ASP A 90 0.39 -15.75 -16.32
N GLY A 91 0.62 -14.91 -17.34
CA GLY A 91 -0.28 -13.83 -17.72
C GLY A 91 -1.36 -14.29 -18.71
N GLY A 92 -1.25 -13.84 -19.96
CA GLY A 92 -2.16 -14.21 -21.05
C GLY A 92 -3.11 -13.11 -21.44
N ILE A 93 -4.16 -13.48 -22.18
CA ILE A 93 -5.24 -12.59 -22.61
C ILE A 93 -6.52 -12.98 -21.88
N GLY A 94 -7.30 -11.97 -21.50
CA GLY A 94 -8.61 -12.17 -20.90
C GLY A 94 -9.61 -11.12 -21.35
N TRP A 95 -10.85 -11.55 -21.51
CA TRP A 95 -11.97 -10.70 -21.86
C TRP A 95 -12.95 -10.56 -20.71
N TYR A 96 -13.42 -9.35 -20.50
CA TYR A 96 -14.46 -9.01 -19.54
C TYR A 96 -15.67 -8.42 -20.28
N ARG A 97 -16.88 -8.83 -19.88
CA ARG A 97 -18.12 -8.26 -20.40
C ARG A 97 -19.09 -7.96 -19.28
N LYS A 98 -19.87 -6.90 -19.43
CA LYS A 98 -20.95 -6.58 -18.52
C LYS A 98 -22.12 -6.01 -19.27
N THR A 99 -23.31 -6.54 -19.02
CA THR A 99 -24.59 -6.01 -19.50
C THR A 99 -25.24 -5.17 -18.41
N PHE A 100 -25.73 -3.98 -18.78
CA PHE A 100 -26.38 -3.08 -17.83
C PHE A 100 -27.48 -2.25 -18.50
N LEU A 101 -28.42 -1.72 -17.69
CA LEU A 101 -29.50 -0.86 -18.12
C LEU A 101 -29.31 0.56 -17.62
N LEU A 102 -29.74 1.51 -18.43
CA LEU A 102 -29.89 2.92 -18.07
C LEU A 102 -31.34 3.34 -18.23
N THR A 103 -31.81 4.19 -17.33
CA THR A 103 -33.18 4.68 -17.35
C THR A 103 -33.36 5.81 -18.37
N ASP A 104 -34.60 6.11 -18.73
CA ASP A 104 -34.88 7.27 -19.58
C ASP A 104 -34.47 8.60 -18.95
N ALA A 105 -34.41 8.68 -17.62
CA ALA A 105 -33.93 9.86 -16.89
C ALA A 105 -32.42 10.10 -17.13
N ASP A 106 -31.67 9.08 -17.52
CA ASP A 106 -30.24 9.19 -17.80
C ASP A 106 -29.94 9.79 -19.21
N LYS A 107 -30.96 9.92 -20.09
CA LYS A 107 -30.80 10.49 -21.44
C LYS A 107 -30.23 11.89 -21.48
N THR A 108 -30.42 12.66 -20.39
CA THR A 108 -29.96 14.05 -20.31
C THR A 108 -28.60 14.16 -19.61
N LYS A 109 -27.99 13.04 -19.22
CA LYS A 109 -26.74 12.98 -18.49
C LYS A 109 -25.56 12.73 -19.43
N LYS A 110 -24.40 13.23 -19.03
CA LYS A 110 -23.10 12.74 -19.48
C LYS A 110 -22.73 11.53 -18.63
N ILE A 111 -22.36 10.45 -19.29
CA ILE A 111 -22.06 9.17 -18.62
C ILE A 111 -20.66 8.73 -19.00
N PHE A 112 -19.86 8.42 -17.97
CA PHE A 112 -18.47 8.00 -18.10
C PHE A 112 -18.25 6.68 -17.36
N ILE A 113 -17.23 5.95 -17.81
CA ILE A 113 -16.66 4.84 -17.06
C ILE A 113 -15.23 5.18 -16.67
N ASP A 114 -14.91 5.01 -15.37
CA ASP A 114 -13.56 5.18 -14.85
C ASP A 114 -13.00 3.81 -14.48
N PHE A 115 -11.78 3.55 -14.91
CA PHE A 115 -10.97 2.42 -14.49
C PHE A 115 -9.82 2.94 -13.63
N ASP A 116 -9.69 2.48 -12.39
CA ASP A 116 -8.58 2.86 -11.52
C ASP A 116 -7.27 2.12 -11.87
N GLY A 117 -7.37 1.02 -12.64
CA GLY A 117 -6.24 0.29 -13.20
C GLY A 117 -6.64 -1.03 -13.85
N VAL A 118 -6.01 -1.34 -14.99
CA VAL A 118 -6.19 -2.59 -15.74
C VAL A 118 -4.83 -3.07 -16.24
N TYR A 119 -4.35 -4.19 -15.75
CA TYR A 119 -3.03 -4.69 -16.10
C TYR A 119 -3.13 -5.84 -17.11
N ARG A 120 -2.66 -5.62 -18.37
CA ARG A 120 -2.21 -4.40 -19.04
C ARG A 120 -2.78 -4.36 -20.47
N ASN A 121 -2.35 -3.36 -21.28
CA ASN A 121 -2.79 -3.21 -22.68
C ASN A 121 -4.31 -3.33 -22.83
N SER A 122 -5.06 -2.64 -21.97
CA SER A 122 -6.53 -2.70 -22.02
C SER A 122 -7.09 -2.01 -23.25
N GLU A 123 -8.08 -2.64 -23.88
CA GLU A 123 -8.92 -2.05 -24.90
C GLU A 123 -10.38 -2.14 -24.47
N VAL A 124 -11.17 -1.10 -24.74
CA VAL A 124 -12.54 -0.99 -24.22
C VAL A 124 -13.52 -0.66 -25.34
N TRP A 125 -14.67 -1.32 -25.32
CA TRP A 125 -15.80 -1.10 -26.22
C TRP A 125 -17.09 -0.91 -25.43
N ILE A 126 -17.98 -0.06 -25.94
CA ILE A 126 -19.37 0.06 -25.52
C ILE A 126 -20.29 -0.17 -26.71
N ASN A 127 -21.23 -1.10 -26.60
CA ASN A 127 -22.18 -1.45 -27.69
C ASN A 127 -21.47 -1.67 -29.03
N GLY A 128 -20.30 -2.32 -29.05
CA GLY A 128 -19.48 -2.58 -30.23
C GLY A 128 -18.64 -1.40 -30.72
N HIS A 129 -18.80 -0.20 -30.13
CA HIS A 129 -17.99 0.99 -30.47
C HIS A 129 -16.70 1.01 -29.63
N TYR A 130 -15.56 1.11 -30.32
CA TYR A 130 -14.24 1.20 -29.70
C TYR A 130 -14.05 2.55 -29.01
N LEU A 131 -13.67 2.52 -27.72
CA LEU A 131 -13.45 3.72 -26.92
C LEU A 131 -11.97 4.11 -26.83
N GLY A 132 -11.06 3.14 -26.86
CA GLY A 132 -9.64 3.40 -26.81
C GLY A 132 -8.84 2.29 -26.13
N LYS A 133 -7.50 2.49 -26.14
CA LYS A 133 -6.50 1.65 -25.50
C LYS A 133 -5.84 2.39 -24.34
N ARG A 134 -5.41 1.65 -23.30
CA ARG A 134 -4.50 2.11 -22.26
C ARG A 134 -3.47 1.02 -21.97
N PRO A 135 -2.19 1.22 -22.38
CA PRO A 135 -1.17 0.17 -22.22
C PRO A 135 -0.57 0.12 -20.81
N TYR A 136 -0.36 1.28 -20.14
CA TYR A 136 0.24 1.32 -18.82
C TYR A 136 -0.75 0.84 -17.76
N GLY A 137 -0.50 -0.36 -17.23
CA GLY A 137 -1.44 -1.05 -16.34
C GLY A 137 -1.72 -0.37 -15.01
N PHE A 138 -0.89 0.59 -14.60
CA PHE A 138 -0.99 1.29 -13.32
C PHE A 138 -1.72 2.62 -13.41
N SER A 139 -1.97 3.13 -14.61
CA SER A 139 -2.69 4.40 -14.81
C SER A 139 -4.19 4.23 -14.63
N SER A 140 -4.81 5.23 -13.96
CA SER A 140 -6.27 5.40 -13.97
C SER A 140 -6.68 6.16 -15.22
N PHE A 141 -7.84 5.82 -15.78
CA PHE A 141 -8.32 6.42 -17.03
C PHE A 141 -9.84 6.42 -17.12
N ARG A 142 -10.37 7.32 -17.97
CA ARG A 142 -11.79 7.54 -18.19
C ARG A 142 -12.14 7.45 -19.67
N TYR A 143 -13.32 6.86 -19.97
CA TYR A 143 -13.97 6.98 -21.27
C TYR A 143 -15.39 7.55 -21.14
N GLU A 144 -15.79 8.40 -22.11
CA GLU A 144 -17.18 8.85 -22.26
C GLU A 144 -18.00 7.79 -23.00
N LEU A 145 -19.11 7.40 -22.40
CA LEU A 145 -20.03 6.42 -22.97
C LEU A 145 -21.21 7.06 -23.70
N THR A 146 -21.55 8.30 -23.35
CA THR A 146 -22.79 9.01 -23.75
C THR A 146 -23.20 8.84 -25.22
N PRO A 147 -22.28 8.98 -26.21
CA PRO A 147 -22.68 8.95 -27.63
C PRO A 147 -23.21 7.60 -28.12
N TYR A 148 -22.95 6.53 -27.39
CA TYR A 148 -23.15 5.15 -27.81
C TYR A 148 -24.17 4.37 -26.96
N LEU A 149 -24.86 5.06 -26.01
CA LEU A 149 -25.70 4.41 -25.01
C LEU A 149 -27.15 4.23 -25.48
N ASN A 150 -27.73 3.10 -25.06
CA ASN A 150 -29.16 2.81 -25.11
C ASN A 150 -29.80 3.14 -23.76
N PHE A 151 -31.11 3.48 -23.79
CA PHE A 151 -31.87 3.81 -22.60
C PHE A 151 -33.21 3.04 -22.58
N GLY A 152 -33.81 2.98 -21.36
CA GLY A 152 -35.06 2.25 -21.13
C GLY A 152 -34.80 0.74 -21.03
N THR A 153 -35.45 -0.06 -21.82
CA THR A 153 -35.40 -1.53 -21.79
C THR A 153 -34.28 -2.14 -22.64
N THR A 154 -33.63 -1.34 -23.50
CA THR A 154 -32.53 -1.83 -24.32
C THR A 154 -31.23 -1.86 -23.54
N PRO A 155 -30.58 -3.01 -23.40
CA PRO A 155 -29.36 -3.12 -22.64
C PRO A 155 -28.16 -2.48 -23.33
N ASN A 156 -27.18 -2.08 -22.53
CA ASN A 156 -25.85 -1.71 -22.95
C ASN A 156 -24.88 -2.83 -22.60
N ILE A 157 -23.88 -3.02 -23.44
CA ILE A 157 -22.84 -4.02 -23.26
C ILE A 157 -21.49 -3.32 -23.32
N ILE A 158 -20.74 -3.40 -22.20
CA ILE A 158 -19.33 -3.04 -22.17
C ILE A 158 -18.47 -4.28 -22.32
N ALA A 159 -17.43 -4.21 -23.15
CA ALA A 159 -16.44 -5.25 -23.32
C ALA A 159 -15.04 -4.66 -23.08
N VAL A 160 -14.18 -5.42 -22.39
CA VAL A 160 -12.80 -5.04 -22.10
C VAL A 160 -11.89 -6.21 -22.44
N LYS A 161 -10.94 -6.00 -23.33
CA LYS A 161 -9.81 -6.90 -23.58
C LYS A 161 -8.64 -6.49 -22.68
N VAL A 162 -7.99 -7.45 -22.08
CA VAL A 162 -6.77 -7.25 -21.31
C VAL A 162 -5.71 -8.19 -21.85
N ASP A 163 -4.59 -7.65 -22.31
CA ASP A 163 -3.50 -8.42 -22.92
C ASP A 163 -2.21 -8.31 -22.09
N ASN A 164 -1.99 -9.30 -21.22
CA ASN A 164 -0.76 -9.50 -20.46
C ASN A 164 0.01 -10.75 -20.95
N SER A 165 -0.08 -11.07 -22.24
CA SER A 165 0.55 -12.26 -22.83
C SER A 165 2.05 -12.11 -23.04
N GLN A 166 2.55 -10.89 -23.27
CA GLN A 166 3.97 -10.64 -23.49
C GLN A 166 4.68 -10.47 -22.15
N GLN A 167 5.56 -11.43 -21.81
CA GLN A 167 6.32 -11.46 -20.57
C GLN A 167 7.76 -11.88 -20.81
N PRO A 168 8.75 -11.50 -19.94
CA PRO A 168 8.59 -10.66 -18.75
C PRO A 168 8.35 -9.18 -19.13
N ASN A 169 7.43 -8.52 -18.43
CA ASN A 169 7.12 -7.10 -18.63
C ASN A 169 7.23 -6.27 -17.34
N SER A 170 7.63 -6.88 -16.25
CA SER A 170 8.07 -6.25 -15.01
C SER A 170 9.08 -7.14 -14.30
N ARG A 171 9.68 -6.66 -13.20
CA ARG A 171 10.63 -7.42 -12.39
C ARG A 171 10.00 -8.02 -11.13
N TRP A 172 8.70 -7.80 -10.93
CA TRP A 172 7.87 -8.29 -9.83
C TRP A 172 6.52 -8.76 -10.35
N TYR A 173 5.74 -9.41 -9.53
CA TYR A 173 4.40 -9.85 -9.89
C TYR A 173 3.46 -8.65 -10.04
N SER A 174 2.89 -8.48 -11.22
CA SER A 174 1.99 -7.37 -11.54
C SER A 174 0.53 -7.78 -11.70
N GLY A 175 0.24 -9.08 -11.61
CA GLY A 175 -1.09 -9.64 -11.82
C GLY A 175 -1.60 -9.51 -13.24
N SER A 176 -2.87 -9.82 -13.46
CA SER A 176 -3.51 -9.72 -14.76
C SER A 176 -5.01 -9.49 -14.61
N GLY A 177 -5.55 -8.42 -15.25
CA GLY A 177 -7.00 -8.21 -15.27
C GLY A 177 -7.42 -6.78 -14.91
N ILE A 178 -8.72 -6.62 -14.68
CA ILE A 178 -9.28 -5.39 -14.11
C ILE A 178 -9.07 -5.49 -12.58
N TYR A 179 -7.88 -5.14 -12.14
CA TYR A 179 -7.40 -5.42 -10.78
C TYR A 179 -7.64 -4.28 -9.78
N ARG A 180 -8.14 -3.12 -10.26
CA ARG A 180 -8.60 -1.99 -9.43
C ARG A 180 -10.07 -1.73 -9.67
N TYR A 181 -10.67 -0.80 -8.90
CA TYR A 181 -12.09 -0.53 -9.00
C TYR A 181 -12.49 0.10 -10.33
N VAL A 182 -13.75 -0.13 -10.69
CA VAL A 182 -14.42 0.47 -11.87
C VAL A 182 -15.62 1.26 -11.38
N TRP A 183 -15.81 2.45 -11.94
CA TRP A 183 -16.85 3.37 -11.54
C TRP A 183 -17.71 3.80 -12.72
N LEU A 184 -19.02 3.87 -12.54
CA LEU A 184 -19.93 4.53 -13.46
C LEU A 184 -20.24 5.94 -12.93
N VAL A 185 -19.89 6.96 -13.72
CA VAL A 185 -20.06 8.36 -13.33
C VAL A 185 -21.11 9.01 -14.23
N LYS A 186 -22.11 9.67 -13.62
CA LYS A 186 -23.16 10.40 -14.34
C LYS A 186 -23.13 11.86 -13.88
N THR A 187 -23.16 12.81 -14.84
CA THR A 187 -23.20 14.25 -14.59
C THR A 187 -24.25 14.92 -15.46
N ASN A 188 -24.56 16.20 -15.21
CA ASN A 188 -25.25 17.03 -16.17
C ASN A 188 -24.27 17.51 -17.28
N GLY A 189 -24.75 18.29 -18.26
CA GLY A 189 -23.92 18.84 -19.34
C GLY A 189 -22.93 19.91 -18.85
N VAL A 190 -23.20 20.56 -17.71
CA VAL A 190 -22.26 21.48 -17.03
C VAL A 190 -21.81 20.78 -15.76
N TYR A 191 -20.50 20.52 -15.65
CA TYR A 191 -19.95 19.72 -14.54
C TYR A 191 -18.47 20.07 -14.28
N VAL A 192 -18.01 19.79 -13.02
CA VAL A 192 -16.58 19.85 -12.66
C VAL A 192 -15.85 18.70 -13.38
N ASP A 193 -14.75 19.04 -14.04
CA ASP A 193 -13.97 18.09 -14.85
C ASP A 193 -13.45 16.90 -14.03
N HIS A 194 -12.96 15.89 -14.71
CA HIS A 194 -12.29 14.74 -14.08
C HIS A 194 -11.02 15.21 -13.37
N TRP A 195 -10.90 14.93 -12.06
CA TRP A 195 -9.84 15.49 -11.20
C TRP A 195 -9.72 17.02 -11.32
N GLY A 196 -10.85 17.68 -11.58
CA GLY A 196 -10.93 19.07 -12.00
C GLY A 196 -10.68 20.08 -10.88
N THR A 197 -10.51 19.64 -9.62
CA THR A 197 -10.14 20.51 -8.52
C THR A 197 -8.65 20.39 -8.18
N HIS A 198 -8.02 21.52 -7.88
CA HIS A 198 -6.66 21.56 -7.33
C HIS A 198 -6.67 22.42 -6.07
N VAL A 199 -6.39 21.78 -4.93
CA VAL A 199 -6.35 22.43 -3.61
C VAL A 199 -4.90 22.66 -3.20
N GLN A 200 -4.56 23.90 -2.92
CA GLN A 200 -3.22 24.30 -2.46
C GLN A 200 -3.33 25.08 -1.15
N THR A 201 -2.30 24.99 -0.34
CA THR A 201 -2.18 25.73 0.93
C THR A 201 -0.91 26.57 0.92
N PRO A 202 -0.87 27.69 0.13
CA PRO A 202 0.36 28.42 -0.15
C PRO A 202 0.94 29.16 1.08
N ALA A 203 0.13 29.44 2.09
CA ALA A 203 0.58 30.06 3.34
C ALA A 203 -0.15 29.40 4.51
N VAL A 204 0.60 28.76 5.39
CA VAL A 204 0.06 28.05 6.55
C VAL A 204 0.94 28.33 7.78
N ASN A 205 0.28 28.59 8.90
CA ASN A 205 0.86 28.56 10.23
C ASN A 205 -0.19 28.07 11.24
N GLU A 206 0.15 28.01 12.52
CA GLU A 206 -0.75 27.53 13.57
C GLU A 206 -2.04 28.35 13.74
N HIS A 207 -2.04 29.61 13.31
CA HIS A 207 -3.16 30.55 13.52
C HIS A 207 -4.03 30.72 12.29
N ALA A 208 -3.47 30.54 11.10
CA ALA A 208 -4.19 30.74 9.84
C ALA A 208 -3.60 29.93 8.69
N ALA A 209 -4.48 29.54 7.78
CA ALA A 209 -4.10 28.94 6.50
C ALA A 209 -4.83 29.63 5.34
N THR A 210 -4.08 29.95 4.29
CA THR A 210 -4.65 30.32 3.00
C THR A 210 -4.87 29.03 2.20
N VAL A 211 -6.12 28.78 1.79
CA VAL A 211 -6.49 27.66 0.92
C VAL A 211 -6.90 28.22 -0.42
N LEU A 212 -6.20 27.83 -1.48
CA LEU A 212 -6.50 28.18 -2.86
C LEU A 212 -7.11 26.96 -3.55
N ILE A 213 -8.27 27.11 -4.16
CA ILE A 213 -8.97 26.04 -4.88
C ILE A 213 -9.20 26.47 -6.32
N ASN A 214 -8.52 25.84 -7.24
CA ASN A 214 -8.77 25.96 -8.67
C ASN A 214 -9.76 24.89 -9.09
N THR A 215 -10.79 25.29 -9.83
CA THR A 215 -11.84 24.36 -10.31
C THR A 215 -11.99 24.50 -11.80
N LYS A 216 -11.72 23.40 -12.53
CA LYS A 216 -11.99 23.25 -13.98
C LYS A 216 -13.41 22.77 -14.19
N ILE A 217 -14.13 23.44 -15.09
CA ILE A 217 -15.55 23.20 -15.34
C ILE A 217 -15.76 23.04 -16.83
N ASN A 218 -16.53 22.02 -17.21
CA ASN A 218 -16.94 21.74 -18.59
C ASN A 218 -18.37 22.20 -18.82
N ASN A 219 -18.64 22.83 -19.96
CA ASN A 219 -19.98 23.00 -20.52
C ASN A 219 -20.06 22.26 -21.87
N THR A 220 -20.66 21.09 -21.89
CA THR A 220 -20.88 20.27 -23.10
C THR A 220 -22.27 20.55 -23.75
N GLY A 221 -22.94 21.61 -23.30
CA GLY A 221 -24.22 22.06 -23.85
C GLY A 221 -24.05 22.86 -25.13
N VAL A 222 -25.15 23.03 -25.86
CA VAL A 222 -25.20 23.78 -27.13
C VAL A 222 -25.31 25.30 -26.95
N ALA A 223 -25.40 25.78 -25.71
CA ALA A 223 -25.53 27.18 -25.37
C ALA A 223 -24.57 27.57 -24.23
N PRO A 224 -24.16 28.85 -24.13
CA PRO A 224 -23.41 29.34 -23.00
C PRO A 224 -24.17 29.09 -21.69
N ALA A 225 -23.41 28.83 -20.60
CA ALA A 225 -23.96 28.59 -19.28
C ALA A 225 -23.42 29.66 -18.28
N ASP A 226 -24.35 30.45 -17.71
CA ASP A 226 -24.09 31.32 -16.58
C ASP A 226 -24.22 30.53 -15.30
N ILE A 227 -23.15 30.40 -14.56
CA ILE A 227 -23.10 29.61 -13.35
C ILE A 227 -22.53 30.40 -12.17
N THR A 228 -23.02 30.08 -10.99
CA THR A 228 -22.38 30.42 -9.73
C THR A 228 -21.63 29.20 -9.23
N VAL A 229 -20.32 29.33 -9.03
CA VAL A 229 -19.46 28.34 -8.40
C VAL A 229 -19.40 28.65 -6.92
N LYS A 230 -20.03 27.82 -6.10
CA LYS A 230 -20.05 27.94 -4.64
C LYS A 230 -19.23 26.81 -4.04
N THR A 231 -18.11 27.16 -3.39
CA THR A 231 -17.29 26.17 -2.68
C THR A 231 -17.37 26.38 -1.18
N SER A 232 -17.67 25.30 -0.45
CA SER A 232 -17.70 25.27 1.02
C SER A 232 -16.66 24.33 1.54
N ILE A 233 -15.84 24.77 2.49
CA ILE A 233 -14.84 23.95 3.20
C ILE A 233 -15.48 23.43 4.48
N TYR A 234 -15.42 22.12 4.67
CA TYR A 234 -15.90 21.43 5.87
C TYR A 234 -14.73 20.84 6.64
N ASN A 235 -14.80 20.92 7.97
CA ASN A 235 -13.86 20.22 8.84
C ASN A 235 -14.27 18.73 9.00
N GLU A 236 -13.47 17.98 9.73
CA GLU A 236 -13.68 16.55 10.01
C GLU A 236 -15.03 16.26 10.71
N ALA A 237 -15.51 17.21 11.55
CA ALA A 237 -16.81 17.11 12.20
C ALA A 237 -18.01 17.44 11.27
N GLY A 238 -17.76 17.71 9.99
CA GLY A 238 -18.80 18.07 9.01
C GLY A 238 -19.35 19.51 9.15
N GLN A 239 -18.65 20.37 9.90
CA GLN A 239 -19.04 21.76 10.07
C GLN A 239 -18.45 22.61 8.96
N VAL A 240 -19.23 23.58 8.44
CA VAL A 240 -18.74 24.55 7.45
C VAL A 240 -17.76 25.52 8.12
N VAL A 241 -16.53 25.53 7.63
CA VAL A 241 -15.46 26.41 8.10
C VAL A 241 -15.47 27.72 7.32
N LYS A 242 -15.63 27.65 6.00
CA LYS A 242 -15.69 28.79 5.06
C LYS A 242 -16.51 28.47 3.84
N THR A 243 -17.10 29.50 3.23
CA THR A 243 -17.78 29.43 1.95
C THR A 243 -17.41 30.64 1.11
N ALA A 244 -17.20 30.42 -0.18
CA ALA A 244 -17.05 31.47 -1.18
C ALA A 244 -17.93 31.16 -2.39
N SER A 245 -18.34 32.20 -3.10
CA SER A 245 -19.08 32.09 -4.36
C SER A 245 -18.52 33.05 -5.38
N ALA A 246 -18.47 32.63 -6.64
CA ALA A 246 -18.07 33.46 -7.75
C ALA A 246 -18.90 33.09 -8.99
N SER A 247 -19.13 34.07 -9.86
CA SER A 247 -19.90 33.86 -11.10
C SER A 247 -18.95 33.63 -12.27
N LEU A 248 -19.35 32.79 -13.17
CA LEU A 248 -18.61 32.42 -14.38
C LEU A 248 -19.58 32.14 -15.52
N THR A 249 -19.26 32.63 -16.72
CA THR A 249 -19.94 32.24 -17.97
C THR A 249 -19.01 31.32 -18.74
N ILE A 250 -19.49 30.15 -19.15
CA ILE A 250 -18.74 29.18 -19.96
C ILE A 250 -19.44 29.06 -21.31
N SER A 251 -18.71 29.27 -22.42
CA SER A 251 -19.23 29.11 -23.78
C SER A 251 -19.79 27.70 -24.00
N SER A 252 -20.59 27.53 -25.04
CA SER A 252 -21.03 26.18 -25.46
C SER A 252 -19.84 25.34 -25.90
N ASP A 253 -19.86 24.06 -25.54
CA ASP A 253 -18.81 23.06 -25.83
C ASP A 253 -17.39 23.53 -25.47
N ASP A 254 -17.24 24.14 -24.27
CA ASP A 254 -16.00 24.77 -23.81
C ASP A 254 -15.71 24.43 -22.36
N LYS A 255 -14.48 24.71 -21.95
CA LYS A 255 -13.97 24.54 -20.59
C LYS A 255 -13.48 25.87 -20.04
N ASN A 256 -13.65 26.06 -18.74
CA ASN A 256 -13.11 27.24 -18.06
C ASN A 256 -12.62 26.85 -16.66
N GLU A 257 -11.77 27.66 -16.09
CA GLU A 257 -11.21 27.46 -14.75
C GLU A 257 -11.46 28.68 -13.88
N ILE A 258 -11.80 28.46 -12.61
CA ILE A 258 -11.99 29.52 -11.63
C ILE A 258 -11.17 29.23 -10.37
N ALA A 259 -10.51 30.27 -9.86
CA ALA A 259 -9.76 30.24 -8.61
C ALA A 259 -10.57 30.87 -7.47
N GLN A 260 -10.62 30.22 -6.33
CA GLN A 260 -11.26 30.73 -5.11
C GLN A 260 -10.27 30.64 -3.95
N THR A 261 -10.13 31.72 -3.19
CA THR A 261 -9.22 31.81 -2.05
C THR A 261 -10.00 31.87 -0.75
N PHE A 262 -9.57 31.11 0.25
CA PHE A 262 -10.17 31.02 1.57
C PHE A 262 -9.12 31.27 2.64
N THR A 263 -9.51 31.89 3.75
CA THR A 263 -8.71 31.94 4.97
C THR A 263 -9.37 31.09 6.04
N VAL A 264 -8.68 30.04 6.50
CA VAL A 264 -9.09 29.17 7.59
C VAL A 264 -8.33 29.60 8.85
N SER A 265 -9.06 30.05 9.86
CA SER A 265 -8.48 30.46 11.15
C SER A 265 -8.30 29.25 12.06
N ASN A 266 -7.16 29.18 12.79
CA ASN A 266 -6.81 28.08 13.71
C ASN A 266 -7.04 26.69 13.05
N PRO A 267 -6.37 26.42 11.91
CA PRO A 267 -6.60 25.18 11.19
C PRO A 267 -6.15 23.97 12.00
N ALA A 268 -6.93 22.88 11.96
CA ALA A 268 -6.45 21.58 12.38
C ALA A 268 -5.45 21.08 11.33
N LEU A 269 -4.17 21.02 11.70
CA LEU A 269 -3.10 20.68 10.77
C LEU A 269 -3.02 19.15 10.58
N TRP A 270 -2.81 18.73 9.33
CA TRP A 270 -2.50 17.36 9.03
C TRP A 270 -1.07 17.01 9.43
N SER A 271 -0.89 15.94 10.20
CA SER A 271 0.43 15.38 10.55
C SER A 271 0.38 13.86 10.60
N VAL A 272 1.54 13.23 10.79
CA VAL A 272 1.67 11.78 10.95
C VAL A 272 0.89 11.26 12.16
N GLU A 273 0.88 12.02 13.25
CA GLU A 273 0.21 11.68 14.52
C GLU A 273 -1.25 12.10 14.54
N GLN A 274 -1.59 13.18 13.82
CA GLN A 274 -2.92 13.78 13.77
C GLN A 274 -3.30 14.11 12.32
N PRO A 275 -3.75 13.12 11.54
CA PRO A 275 -4.01 13.27 10.11
C PRO A 275 -5.38 13.92 9.85
N HIS A 276 -5.57 15.17 10.28
CA HIS A 276 -6.82 15.92 10.11
C HIS A 276 -7.11 16.22 8.66
N LEU A 277 -8.32 15.87 8.21
CA LEU A 277 -8.78 16.08 6.84
C LEU A 277 -9.92 17.09 6.78
N TYR A 278 -9.92 17.87 5.71
CA TYR A 278 -10.99 18.77 5.29
C TYR A 278 -11.64 18.25 4.01
N LYS A 279 -12.84 18.75 3.72
CA LYS A 279 -13.55 18.50 2.45
C LYS A 279 -13.92 19.84 1.82
N ALA A 280 -13.54 20.03 0.57
CA ALA A 280 -14.03 21.11 -0.27
C ALA A 280 -15.19 20.57 -1.11
N VAL A 281 -16.39 21.12 -0.91
CA VAL A 281 -17.58 20.78 -1.71
C VAL A 281 -17.86 21.93 -2.64
N THR A 282 -17.62 21.72 -3.94
CA THR A 282 -17.84 22.69 -5.00
C THR A 282 -19.16 22.42 -5.71
N GLN A 283 -20.08 23.35 -5.64
CA GLN A 283 -21.41 23.31 -6.24
C GLN A 283 -21.49 24.26 -7.45
N LEU A 284 -21.98 23.75 -8.57
CA LEU A 284 -22.29 24.53 -9.76
C LEU A 284 -23.78 24.82 -9.79
N ILE A 285 -24.15 26.11 -9.74
CA ILE A 285 -25.54 26.55 -9.64
C ILE A 285 -25.87 27.48 -10.82
N SER A 286 -26.97 27.22 -11.56
CA SER A 286 -27.48 28.12 -12.58
C SER A 286 -28.94 28.38 -12.34
N LYS A 287 -29.35 29.67 -12.34
CA LYS A 287 -30.74 30.10 -12.12
C LYS A 287 -31.39 29.42 -10.88
N GLY A 288 -30.61 29.28 -9.79
CA GLY A 288 -31.03 28.64 -8.54
C GLY A 288 -31.08 27.11 -8.56
N LYS A 289 -30.79 26.46 -9.69
CA LYS A 289 -30.75 25.02 -9.82
C LYS A 289 -29.32 24.49 -9.65
N LEU A 290 -29.13 23.48 -8.81
CA LEU A 290 -27.86 22.75 -8.67
C LEU A 290 -27.64 21.91 -9.96
N LEU A 291 -26.52 22.15 -10.63
CA LEU A 291 -26.14 21.44 -11.86
C LEU A 291 -25.14 20.30 -11.56
N ASP A 292 -24.23 20.54 -10.62
CA ASP A 292 -23.21 19.58 -10.22
C ASP A 292 -22.71 19.86 -8.81
N ASP A 293 -22.22 18.86 -8.12
CA ASP A 293 -21.45 18.99 -6.89
C ASP A 293 -20.25 18.03 -6.90
N TYR A 294 -19.11 18.54 -6.48
CA TYR A 294 -17.84 17.80 -6.51
C TYR A 294 -17.14 17.95 -5.16
N THR A 295 -16.83 16.83 -4.54
CA THR A 295 -16.15 16.81 -3.24
C THR A 295 -14.68 16.42 -3.40
N THR A 296 -13.80 17.23 -2.81
CA THR A 296 -12.35 16.98 -2.77
C THR A 296 -11.90 16.91 -1.32
N SER A 297 -11.28 15.81 -0.91
CA SER A 297 -10.62 15.69 0.38
C SER A 297 -9.23 16.37 0.30
N PHE A 298 -8.80 17.02 1.37
CA PHE A 298 -7.47 17.63 1.47
C PHE A 298 -7.04 17.80 2.92
N GLY A 299 -5.76 18.03 3.17
CA GLY A 299 -5.21 18.38 4.47
C GLY A 299 -4.53 19.74 4.44
N ILE A 300 -4.50 20.44 5.56
CA ILE A 300 -3.78 21.70 5.73
C ILE A 300 -2.47 21.42 6.43
N ARG A 301 -1.36 21.67 5.77
CA ARG A 301 0.00 21.46 6.30
C ARG A 301 1.02 22.31 5.58
N TRP A 302 2.19 22.50 6.21
CA TRP A 302 3.40 22.95 5.52
C TRP A 302 4.57 22.04 5.86
N PHE A 303 5.57 22.00 5.02
CA PHE A 303 6.76 21.18 5.24
C PHE A 303 7.98 21.80 4.56
N THR A 304 9.16 21.38 5.02
CA THR A 304 10.42 21.81 4.46
C THR A 304 11.43 20.66 4.51
N PHE A 305 12.14 20.48 3.42
CA PHE A 305 13.37 19.68 3.39
C PHE A 305 14.56 20.66 3.53
N ASP A 306 15.33 20.51 4.60
CA ASP A 306 16.48 21.34 4.91
C ASP A 306 17.79 20.60 4.59
N VAL A 307 18.75 21.33 4.02
CA VAL A 307 20.05 20.76 3.57
C VAL A 307 20.88 20.20 4.72
N ASN A 308 20.74 20.76 5.93
CA ASN A 308 21.57 20.40 7.10
C ASN A 308 20.81 19.60 8.14
N ASN A 309 19.49 19.78 8.21
CA ASN A 309 18.68 19.30 9.33
C ASN A 309 17.56 18.32 8.90
N GLY A 310 17.47 17.97 7.59
CA GLY A 310 16.52 16.99 7.10
C GLY A 310 15.09 17.52 6.95
N PHE A 311 14.09 16.76 7.37
CA PHE A 311 12.68 17.05 7.08
C PHE A 311 11.94 17.64 8.28
N PHE A 312 11.12 18.66 8.01
CA PHE A 312 10.25 19.31 8.98
C PHE A 312 8.81 19.30 8.48
N LEU A 313 7.88 18.93 9.34
CA LEU A 313 6.44 18.98 9.11
C LEU A 313 5.78 19.89 10.15
N ASN A 314 5.06 20.92 9.69
CA ASN A 314 4.43 21.92 10.57
C ASN A 314 5.42 22.54 11.58
N GLY A 315 6.65 22.77 11.13
CA GLY A 315 7.73 23.35 11.95
C GLY A 315 8.40 22.35 12.92
N LYS A 316 7.96 21.11 13.01
CA LYS A 316 8.57 20.05 13.84
C LYS A 316 9.51 19.19 13.01
N HIS A 317 10.69 18.91 13.53
CA HIS A 317 11.61 17.95 12.92
C HIS A 317 10.99 16.54 12.95
N VAL A 318 10.95 15.91 11.79
CA VAL A 318 10.41 14.54 11.61
C VAL A 318 11.44 13.71 10.83
N LYS A 319 11.85 12.58 11.38
CA LYS A 319 12.63 11.61 10.65
C LYS A 319 11.66 10.70 9.88
N ILE A 320 11.82 10.61 8.54
CA ILE A 320 10.98 9.71 7.74
C ILE A 320 11.56 8.30 7.86
N TRP A 321 10.81 7.43 8.51
CA TRP A 321 11.04 5.99 8.55
C TRP A 321 10.06 5.35 7.60
N GLY A 322 10.49 5.09 6.38
CA GLY A 322 9.65 4.58 5.31
C GLY A 322 10.00 3.16 4.90
N VAL A 323 9.10 2.57 4.14
CA VAL A 323 9.31 1.32 3.42
C VAL A 323 8.91 1.47 1.96
N CYS A 324 9.54 0.69 1.11
CA CYS A 324 9.10 0.45 -0.26
C CYS A 324 8.13 -0.72 -0.24
N ASP A 325 7.00 -0.59 -0.93
CA ASP A 325 6.06 -1.69 -1.07
C ASP A 325 5.59 -1.82 -2.53
N HIS A 326 5.53 -3.05 -3.02
CA HIS A 326 4.83 -3.40 -4.24
C HIS A 326 3.32 -3.44 -3.99
N HIS A 327 2.53 -3.56 -5.06
CA HIS A 327 1.08 -3.40 -5.00
C HIS A 327 0.31 -4.71 -4.79
N ASP A 328 1.00 -5.86 -4.65
CA ASP A 328 0.31 -7.10 -4.34
C ASP A 328 -0.11 -7.19 -2.85
N LEU A 329 -1.11 -8.00 -2.61
CA LEU A 329 -1.73 -8.23 -1.31
C LEU A 329 -1.53 -9.69 -0.86
N GLY A 330 -0.36 -10.27 -1.15
CA GLY A 330 -0.04 -11.65 -0.86
C GLY A 330 -0.98 -12.62 -1.57
N CYS A 331 -1.62 -13.51 -0.83
CA CYS A 331 -2.53 -14.53 -1.39
C CYS A 331 -3.77 -13.97 -2.13
N LEU A 332 -4.03 -12.68 -2.04
CA LEU A 332 -5.10 -12.02 -2.79
C LEU A 332 -4.62 -11.59 -4.19
N GLY A 333 -3.32 -11.65 -4.47
CA GLY A 333 -2.72 -11.14 -5.69
C GLY A 333 -2.76 -9.61 -5.74
N THR A 334 -2.92 -9.06 -6.94
CA THR A 334 -3.00 -7.60 -7.13
C THR A 334 -4.44 -7.07 -7.10
N ALA A 335 -5.45 -7.94 -7.07
CA ALA A 335 -6.85 -7.55 -6.97
C ALA A 335 -7.07 -6.70 -5.71
N ILE A 336 -7.24 -5.38 -5.92
CA ILE A 336 -7.28 -4.42 -4.83
C ILE A 336 -8.41 -4.73 -3.84
N ASN A 337 -8.10 -4.63 -2.57
CA ASN A 337 -9.07 -4.68 -1.50
C ASN A 337 -8.68 -3.66 -0.43
N LYS A 338 -9.57 -2.72 -0.14
CA LYS A 338 -9.30 -1.62 0.79
C LYS A 338 -8.94 -2.12 2.19
N ARG A 339 -9.59 -3.19 2.68
CA ARG A 339 -9.30 -3.74 4.02
C ARG A 339 -7.91 -4.40 4.06
N ALA A 340 -7.51 -5.08 2.99
CA ALA A 340 -6.17 -5.68 2.91
C ALA A 340 -5.06 -4.61 2.93
N LEU A 341 -5.22 -3.52 2.16
CA LEU A 341 -4.33 -2.36 2.22
C LEU A 341 -4.28 -1.75 3.62
N GLN A 342 -5.44 -1.55 4.23
CA GLN A 342 -5.53 -1.01 5.58
C GLN A 342 -4.78 -1.89 6.59
N ARG A 343 -4.90 -3.23 6.49
CA ARG A 343 -4.16 -4.17 7.35
C ARG A 343 -2.64 -4.02 7.17
N GLN A 344 -2.15 -3.91 5.94
CA GLN A 344 -0.72 -3.67 5.69
C GLN A 344 -0.26 -2.38 6.39
N LEU A 345 -0.98 -1.28 6.19
CA LEU A 345 -0.67 -0.01 6.84
C LEU A 345 -0.78 -0.06 8.38
N GLU A 346 -1.74 -0.80 8.94
CA GLU A 346 -1.86 -1.02 10.39
C GLU A 346 -0.64 -1.75 10.96
N ILE A 347 -0.14 -2.78 10.27
CA ILE A 347 1.06 -3.53 10.66
C ILE A 347 2.29 -2.61 10.62
N LEU A 348 2.47 -1.84 9.54
CA LEU A 348 3.56 -0.87 9.40
C LEU A 348 3.50 0.22 10.48
N LYS A 349 2.32 0.76 10.76
CA LYS A 349 2.11 1.74 11.84
C LYS A 349 2.45 1.16 13.22
N GLY A 350 2.13 -0.12 13.46
CA GLY A 350 2.49 -0.86 14.66
C GLY A 350 4.01 -1.00 14.86
N MET A 351 4.76 -1.05 13.78
CA MET A 351 6.22 -1.04 13.75
C MET A 351 6.83 0.36 13.96
N GLY A 352 6.03 1.42 13.79
CA GLY A 352 6.48 2.81 13.89
C GLY A 352 6.87 3.44 12.56
N ILE A 353 6.60 2.79 11.46
CA ILE A 353 6.80 3.34 10.12
C ILE A 353 5.81 4.50 9.87
N ASN A 354 6.32 5.56 9.27
CA ASN A 354 5.57 6.77 8.94
C ASN A 354 5.67 7.16 7.45
N GLY A 355 6.35 6.37 6.62
CA GLY A 355 6.53 6.66 5.19
C GLY A 355 6.28 5.44 4.30
N ILE A 356 5.73 5.68 3.11
CA ILE A 356 5.52 4.68 2.05
C ILE A 356 6.12 5.21 0.75
N ARG A 357 6.91 4.41 0.06
CA ARG A 357 7.29 4.62 -1.35
C ARG A 357 6.53 3.63 -2.22
N THR A 358 5.81 4.15 -3.19
CA THR A 358 4.97 3.33 -4.09
C THR A 358 5.82 2.73 -5.20
N SER A 359 6.46 1.61 -4.90
CA SER A 359 7.46 0.98 -5.80
C SER A 359 6.79 0.12 -6.87
N HIS A 360 7.06 0.31 -8.15
CA HIS A 360 7.70 1.47 -8.78
C HIS A 360 6.69 2.00 -9.81
N ASN A 361 5.52 2.44 -9.36
CA ASN A 361 4.39 2.77 -10.22
C ASN A 361 3.30 3.56 -9.48
N PRO A 362 2.40 4.24 -10.20
CA PRO A 362 1.25 4.89 -9.60
C PRO A 362 0.41 3.93 -8.75
N PRO A 363 0.14 4.25 -7.48
CA PRO A 363 -0.59 3.38 -6.57
C PRO A 363 -2.08 3.34 -6.89
N ALA A 364 -2.81 2.42 -6.25
CA ALA A 364 -4.26 2.48 -6.19
C ALA A 364 -4.70 3.75 -5.43
N PRO A 365 -5.78 4.44 -5.87
CA PRO A 365 -6.29 5.61 -5.15
C PRO A 365 -6.60 5.33 -3.67
N GLU A 366 -7.08 4.13 -3.36
CA GLU A 366 -7.41 3.69 -2.00
C GLU A 366 -6.19 3.67 -1.06
N LEU A 367 -4.98 3.42 -1.58
CA LEU A 367 -3.76 3.48 -0.79
C LEU A 367 -3.49 4.91 -0.30
N LEU A 368 -3.62 5.89 -1.19
CA LEU A 368 -3.41 7.29 -0.84
C LEU A 368 -4.50 7.82 0.10
N ASP A 369 -5.77 7.44 -0.13
CA ASP A 369 -6.87 7.74 0.79
C ASP A 369 -6.60 7.21 2.20
N LEU A 370 -6.07 5.99 2.33
CA LEU A 370 -5.70 5.40 3.61
C LEU A 370 -4.46 6.09 4.21
N CYS A 371 -3.46 6.42 3.41
CA CYS A 371 -2.29 7.18 3.86
C CYS A 371 -2.68 8.57 4.38
N ASP A 372 -3.63 9.24 3.72
CA ASP A 372 -4.21 10.50 4.20
C ASP A 372 -4.87 10.36 5.57
N GLN A 373 -5.64 9.29 5.76
CA GLN A 373 -6.41 9.02 6.99
C GLN A 373 -5.55 8.50 8.14
N MET A 374 -4.49 7.75 7.83
CA MET A 374 -3.65 7.09 8.82
C MET A 374 -2.35 7.85 9.12
N GLY A 375 -2.05 8.91 8.38
CA GLY A 375 -0.87 9.74 8.59
C GLY A 375 0.42 9.08 8.12
N PHE A 376 0.56 8.83 6.81
CA PHE A 376 1.80 8.39 6.18
C PHE A 376 2.36 9.46 5.24
N ILE A 377 3.68 9.54 5.15
CA ILE A 377 4.42 10.40 4.24
C ILE A 377 4.71 9.59 2.98
N VAL A 378 4.05 9.92 1.86
CA VAL A 378 4.17 9.17 0.62
C VAL A 378 5.18 9.81 -0.31
N MET A 379 6.11 8.99 -0.79
CA MET A 379 6.89 9.21 -2.01
C MET A 379 6.16 8.49 -3.14
N ASP A 380 5.48 9.26 -3.97
CA ASP A 380 4.62 8.77 -5.03
C ASP A 380 5.44 8.64 -6.32
N GLU A 381 5.56 7.40 -6.83
CA GLU A 381 6.49 7.08 -7.91
C GLU A 381 5.77 6.70 -9.20
N ALA A 382 6.23 7.29 -10.31
CA ALA A 382 5.56 7.18 -11.60
C ALA A 382 6.01 5.96 -12.42
N PHE A 383 7.33 5.68 -12.51
CA PHE A 383 7.87 4.73 -13.49
C PHE A 383 9.05 3.92 -12.94
N ASP A 384 9.13 2.62 -13.30
CA ASP A 384 10.33 1.80 -13.08
C ASP A 384 11.36 1.91 -14.23
N MET A 385 10.93 2.25 -15.42
CA MET A 385 11.76 2.45 -16.60
C MET A 385 11.22 3.60 -17.44
N TRP A 386 12.12 4.16 -18.26
CA TRP A 386 11.73 5.14 -19.27
C TRP A 386 11.83 4.51 -20.67
N LYS A 387 12.64 5.09 -21.54
CA LYS A 387 12.80 4.69 -22.94
C LYS A 387 13.69 3.44 -23.10
N LYS A 388 14.64 3.23 -22.18
CA LYS A 388 15.50 2.04 -22.18
C LYS A 388 14.86 0.93 -21.35
N ALA A 389 14.78 -0.27 -21.93
CA ALA A 389 14.21 -1.45 -21.31
C ALA A 389 14.96 -1.90 -20.04
N LYS A 390 14.22 -2.37 -19.04
CA LYS A 390 14.71 -3.24 -17.96
C LYS A 390 14.33 -4.70 -18.20
N THR A 391 13.15 -4.94 -18.79
CA THR A 391 12.71 -6.24 -19.25
C THR A 391 12.27 -6.20 -20.70
N LYS A 392 12.12 -7.37 -21.32
CA LYS A 392 11.88 -7.46 -22.77
C LYS A 392 10.60 -6.75 -23.23
N TYR A 393 9.56 -6.80 -22.44
CA TYR A 393 8.22 -6.33 -22.83
C TYR A 393 7.64 -5.30 -21.87
N ASP A 394 8.50 -4.56 -21.13
CA ASP A 394 8.06 -3.55 -20.20
C ASP A 394 7.57 -2.26 -20.88
N TYR A 395 7.27 -1.24 -20.09
CA TYR A 395 6.66 0.00 -20.57
C TYR A 395 7.51 0.80 -21.56
N HIS A 396 8.80 0.48 -21.72
CA HIS A 396 9.64 1.15 -22.73
C HIS A 396 9.05 1.08 -24.15
N LEU A 397 8.26 0.02 -24.45
CA LEU A 397 7.59 -0.16 -25.74
C LEU A 397 6.51 0.88 -26.01
N ASP A 398 5.89 1.38 -24.94
CA ASP A 398 4.78 2.33 -25.00
C ASP A 398 5.23 3.76 -24.67
N TRP A 399 6.49 3.95 -24.26
CA TRP A 399 7.04 5.19 -23.74
C TRP A 399 6.81 6.41 -24.64
N ASP A 400 7.22 6.34 -25.88
CA ASP A 400 7.22 7.49 -26.79
C ASP A 400 5.80 8.05 -27.02
N GLU A 401 4.77 7.20 -26.97
CA GLU A 401 3.37 7.60 -27.20
C GLU A 401 2.66 8.04 -25.91
N TRP A 402 2.96 7.39 -24.75
CA TRP A 402 2.08 7.44 -23.59
C TRP A 402 2.63 8.17 -22.37
N HIS A 403 3.94 8.28 -22.19
CA HIS A 403 4.54 8.77 -20.94
C HIS A 403 4.05 10.16 -20.49
N LYS A 404 3.81 11.09 -21.45
CA LYS A 404 3.32 12.43 -21.11
C LYS A 404 1.92 12.39 -20.51
N ARG A 405 1.05 11.64 -21.14
CA ARG A 405 -0.32 11.47 -20.64
C ARG A 405 -0.34 10.73 -19.32
N ASP A 406 0.47 9.66 -19.20
CA ASP A 406 0.53 8.89 -17.96
C ASP A 406 1.06 9.73 -16.80
N MET A 407 2.08 10.57 -17.01
CA MET A 407 2.58 11.51 -16.01
C MET A 407 1.54 12.59 -15.65
N GLN A 408 0.82 13.13 -16.65
CA GLN A 408 -0.23 14.13 -16.41
C GLN A 408 -1.39 13.55 -15.59
N ASP A 409 -1.87 12.36 -15.95
CA ASP A 409 -2.95 11.67 -15.24
C ASP A 409 -2.52 11.34 -13.80
N PHE A 410 -1.29 10.86 -13.59
CA PHE A 410 -0.71 10.56 -12.29
C PHE A 410 -0.71 11.77 -11.36
N VAL A 411 -0.09 12.87 -11.78
CA VAL A 411 0.00 14.08 -10.93
C VAL A 411 -1.38 14.71 -10.71
N THR A 412 -2.21 14.78 -11.76
CA THR A 412 -3.54 15.40 -11.66
C THR A 412 -4.45 14.62 -10.71
N ARG A 413 -4.37 13.28 -10.73
CA ARG A 413 -5.12 12.41 -9.84
C ARG A 413 -4.70 12.61 -8.38
N ASP A 414 -3.38 12.66 -8.10
CA ASP A 414 -2.85 12.47 -6.75
C ASP A 414 -2.45 13.77 -6.03
N ARG A 415 -2.39 14.92 -6.73
CA ARG A 415 -1.92 16.20 -6.17
C ARG A 415 -2.72 16.77 -5.00
N ASN A 416 -3.95 16.31 -4.76
CA ASN A 416 -4.77 16.77 -3.63
C ASN A 416 -4.54 15.97 -2.33
N HIS A 417 -3.83 14.85 -2.38
CA HIS A 417 -3.55 14.02 -1.20
C HIS A 417 -2.53 14.70 -0.27
N PRO A 418 -2.88 15.00 0.99
CA PRO A 418 -1.93 15.57 1.94
C PRO A 418 -0.81 14.61 2.32
N SER A 419 -1.00 13.31 2.18
CA SER A 419 0.03 12.29 2.41
C SER A 419 1.14 12.31 1.36
N VAL A 420 0.89 12.77 0.13
CA VAL A 420 1.91 12.88 -0.92
C VAL A 420 2.81 14.08 -0.64
N PHE A 421 4.09 13.83 -0.41
CA PHE A 421 5.12 14.84 -0.11
C PHE A 421 6.19 14.97 -1.19
N ILE A 422 6.39 13.93 -1.99
CA ILE A 422 7.49 13.83 -2.94
C ILE A 422 6.96 13.17 -4.21
N TRP A 423 7.23 13.78 -5.37
CA TRP A 423 7.06 13.16 -6.67
C TRP A 423 8.33 12.46 -7.09
N SER A 424 8.28 11.15 -7.35
CA SER A 424 9.40 10.40 -7.90
C SER A 424 9.17 10.12 -9.38
N ILE A 425 10.08 10.60 -10.23
CA ILE A 425 9.95 10.46 -11.69
C ILE A 425 10.48 9.13 -12.22
N GLY A 426 11.15 8.34 -11.38
CA GLY A 426 11.59 7.02 -11.80
C GLY A 426 12.53 6.31 -10.85
N ASN A 427 12.53 4.98 -10.96
CA ASN A 427 13.37 4.07 -10.20
C ASN A 427 14.54 3.56 -11.02
N GLU A 428 15.78 3.75 -10.56
CA GLU A 428 16.98 3.15 -11.14
C GLU A 428 17.03 3.19 -12.67
N ILE A 429 16.62 4.33 -13.21
CA ILE A 429 16.43 4.54 -14.64
C ILE A 429 17.75 4.31 -15.39
N PRO A 430 17.79 3.46 -16.44
CA PRO A 430 19.02 3.20 -17.18
C PRO A 430 19.63 4.45 -17.84
N GLU A 431 18.83 5.45 -18.16
CA GLU A 431 19.26 6.73 -18.73
C GLU A 431 20.00 7.64 -17.77
N GLN A 432 20.11 7.29 -16.48
CA GLN A 432 20.95 7.99 -15.51
C GLN A 432 22.46 7.93 -15.87
N TRP A 433 22.85 6.94 -16.66
CA TRP A 433 24.20 6.79 -17.14
C TRP A 433 24.45 7.67 -18.37
N PRO A 434 25.40 8.62 -18.33
CA PRO A 434 25.66 9.51 -19.45
C PRO A 434 26.50 8.87 -20.59
N GLY A 435 26.58 7.54 -20.62
CA GLY A 435 27.41 6.79 -21.56
C GLY A 435 28.92 6.78 -21.17
N LYS A 436 29.71 5.98 -21.85
CA LYS A 436 31.15 5.85 -21.55
C LYS A 436 31.93 7.13 -21.81
N ASP A 437 31.50 7.94 -22.76
CA ASP A 437 32.10 9.23 -23.14
C ASP A 437 31.49 10.43 -22.42
N GLY A 438 30.50 10.20 -21.55
CA GLY A 438 29.82 11.26 -20.79
C GLY A 438 28.92 12.18 -21.63
N LYS A 439 28.59 11.79 -22.87
CA LYS A 439 27.85 12.65 -23.82
C LYS A 439 26.36 12.30 -23.99
N ASP A 440 25.90 11.15 -23.48
CA ASP A 440 24.48 10.79 -23.57
C ASP A 440 23.67 11.71 -22.65
N THR A 441 22.87 12.60 -23.26
CA THR A 441 21.99 13.56 -22.58
C THR A 441 20.56 13.09 -22.47
N THR A 442 20.24 11.87 -22.92
CA THR A 442 18.86 11.35 -22.95
C THR A 442 18.20 11.42 -21.58
N GLY A 443 18.90 10.97 -20.54
CA GLY A 443 18.37 11.05 -19.16
C GLY A 443 18.10 12.48 -18.69
N THR A 444 18.97 13.42 -19.05
CA THR A 444 18.80 14.85 -18.75
C THR A 444 17.56 15.42 -19.44
N MET A 445 17.35 15.09 -20.71
CA MET A 445 16.22 15.59 -21.51
C MET A 445 14.88 15.06 -21.00
N ILE A 446 14.80 13.76 -20.77
CA ILE A 446 13.56 13.12 -20.26
C ILE A 446 13.24 13.63 -18.85
N ALA A 447 14.25 13.73 -17.96
CA ALA A 447 14.03 14.25 -16.62
C ALA A 447 13.45 15.67 -16.64
N ARG A 448 13.96 16.56 -17.52
CA ARG A 448 13.40 17.92 -17.68
C ARG A 448 11.97 17.88 -18.19
N GLU A 449 11.67 17.07 -19.22
CA GLU A 449 10.33 16.95 -19.74
C GLU A 449 9.34 16.49 -18.68
N LEU A 450 9.68 15.45 -17.88
CA LEU A 450 8.84 14.99 -16.78
C LEU A 450 8.68 16.04 -15.68
N GLY A 451 9.77 16.73 -15.34
CA GLY A 451 9.75 17.82 -14.37
C GLY A 451 8.88 18.99 -14.82
N ASP A 452 8.93 19.39 -16.08
CA ASP A 452 8.09 20.44 -16.65
C ASP A 452 6.60 20.07 -16.59
N ILE A 453 6.28 18.80 -16.87
CA ILE A 453 4.90 18.29 -16.72
C ILE A 453 4.44 18.41 -15.27
N ILE A 454 5.24 17.94 -14.31
CA ILE A 454 4.92 18.03 -12.88
C ILE A 454 4.71 19.50 -12.48
N HIS A 455 5.67 20.36 -12.76
CA HIS A 455 5.61 21.79 -12.38
C HIS A 455 4.42 22.53 -13.00
N SER A 456 3.98 22.13 -14.20
CA SER A 456 2.77 22.68 -14.83
C SER A 456 1.48 22.31 -14.08
N LEU A 457 1.50 21.24 -13.26
CA LEU A 457 0.32 20.69 -12.58
C LEU A 457 0.38 20.85 -11.06
N ASP A 458 1.57 20.81 -10.47
CA ASP A 458 1.82 20.96 -9.04
C ASP A 458 3.22 21.51 -8.77
N THR A 459 3.29 22.68 -8.17
CA THR A 459 4.55 23.36 -7.76
C THR A 459 4.79 23.25 -6.25
N THR A 460 3.96 22.49 -5.52
CA THR A 460 3.98 22.48 -4.05
C THR A 460 4.87 21.39 -3.46
N ARG A 461 5.28 20.41 -4.27
CA ARG A 461 6.06 19.26 -3.83
C ARG A 461 7.38 19.15 -4.58
N PRO A 462 8.45 18.72 -3.90
CA PRO A 462 9.75 18.48 -4.52
C PRO A 462 9.70 17.23 -5.42
N ILE A 463 10.60 17.23 -6.40
CA ILE A 463 10.82 16.13 -7.33
C ILE A 463 12.08 15.36 -6.91
N THR A 464 11.99 14.04 -6.98
CA THR A 464 13.13 13.12 -6.83
C THR A 464 13.15 12.07 -7.95
N SER A 465 14.21 11.31 -8.00
CA SER A 465 14.33 10.03 -8.70
C SER A 465 15.16 9.09 -7.83
N ALA A 466 14.80 7.83 -7.78
CA ALA A 466 15.53 6.82 -7.01
C ALA A 466 16.78 6.39 -7.81
N LEU A 467 17.95 6.86 -7.39
CA LEU A 467 19.19 6.76 -8.15
C LEU A 467 20.15 5.73 -7.53
N ASN A 468 20.46 4.65 -8.26
CA ASN A 468 21.48 3.68 -7.85
C ASN A 468 22.88 4.03 -8.38
N GLN A 469 23.04 5.23 -8.95
CA GLN A 469 24.32 5.80 -9.36
C GLN A 469 24.54 7.14 -8.65
N PRO A 470 25.00 7.10 -7.39
CA PRO A 470 25.25 8.31 -6.62
C PRO A 470 26.54 9.00 -7.09
N SER A 471 26.49 9.59 -8.27
CA SER A 471 27.59 10.32 -8.90
C SER A 471 27.14 11.73 -9.28
N PRO A 472 27.96 12.77 -9.07
CA PRO A 472 27.70 14.10 -9.61
C PRO A 472 27.57 14.14 -11.14
N GLN A 473 28.01 13.09 -11.83
CA GLN A 473 27.89 12.94 -13.28
C GLN A 473 26.57 12.27 -13.71
N ASN A 474 25.74 11.83 -12.79
CA ASN A 474 24.44 11.23 -13.09
C ASN A 474 23.60 12.16 -13.98
N ALA A 475 23.14 11.66 -15.13
CA ALA A 475 22.45 12.47 -16.14
C ALA A 475 21.11 13.03 -15.63
N ILE A 476 20.40 12.28 -14.79
CA ILE A 476 19.13 12.74 -14.19
C ILE A 476 19.41 13.85 -13.18
N TYR A 477 20.41 13.69 -12.31
CA TYR A 477 20.80 14.74 -11.37
C TYR A 477 21.25 16.00 -12.11
N ARG A 478 22.04 15.88 -13.17
CA ARG A 478 22.50 17.00 -14.00
C ARG A 478 21.38 17.72 -14.78
N SER A 479 20.19 17.16 -14.83
CA SER A 479 19.03 17.83 -15.42
C SER A 479 18.67 19.13 -14.69
N GLY A 480 18.99 19.23 -13.39
CA GLY A 480 18.62 20.33 -12.52
C GLY A 480 17.16 20.29 -12.06
N VAL A 481 16.42 19.21 -12.34
CA VAL A 481 15.00 19.04 -11.95
C VAL A 481 14.87 18.44 -10.56
N ILE A 482 15.89 17.71 -10.09
CA ILE A 482 15.86 16.98 -8.82
C ILE A 482 16.05 17.94 -7.64
N ASP A 483 15.01 18.11 -6.84
CA ASP A 483 15.05 18.91 -5.60
C ASP A 483 15.61 18.13 -4.41
N LEU A 484 15.36 16.81 -4.40
CA LEU A 484 15.85 15.86 -3.41
C LEU A 484 16.69 14.81 -4.12
N PHE A 485 17.94 14.63 -3.71
CA PHE A 485 18.75 13.54 -4.25
C PHE A 485 18.32 12.21 -3.62
N GLY A 486 17.67 11.37 -4.43
CA GLY A 486 17.21 10.05 -4.01
C GLY A 486 18.34 9.03 -4.08
N TYR A 487 18.74 8.51 -2.93
CA TYR A 487 19.82 7.54 -2.80
C TYR A 487 19.27 6.12 -2.70
N ASN A 488 19.56 5.27 -3.70
CA ASN A 488 19.35 3.83 -3.59
C ASN A 488 20.64 3.19 -3.08
N TYR A 489 20.55 2.51 -1.92
CA TYR A 489 21.68 1.80 -1.29
C TYR A 489 22.89 2.68 -0.96
N HIS A 490 24.12 2.16 -1.13
CA HIS A 490 25.39 2.89 -0.95
C HIS A 490 25.52 3.61 0.41
N HIS A 491 25.00 3.04 1.50
CA HIS A 491 25.00 3.65 2.84
C HIS A 491 26.38 4.11 3.30
N GLN A 492 27.47 3.42 2.87
CA GLN A 492 28.85 3.81 3.20
C GLN A 492 29.24 5.18 2.65
N GLN A 493 28.52 5.69 1.63
CA GLN A 493 28.78 7.00 1.01
C GLN A 493 27.98 8.13 1.63
N PHE A 494 27.05 7.85 2.55
CA PHE A 494 26.26 8.89 3.21
C PHE A 494 27.17 9.95 3.83
N LYS A 495 28.25 9.57 4.51
CA LYS A 495 29.23 10.48 5.10
C LYS A 495 29.81 11.53 4.15
N ASP A 496 29.90 11.25 2.86
CA ASP A 496 30.48 12.11 1.85
C ASP A 496 29.43 12.94 1.09
N PHE A 497 28.12 12.78 1.42
CA PHE A 497 27.04 13.36 0.63
C PHE A 497 27.14 14.89 0.55
N GLN A 498 27.21 15.60 1.67
CA GLN A 498 27.27 17.06 1.66
C GLN A 498 28.54 17.61 0.96
N LYS A 499 29.64 16.85 0.97
CA LYS A 499 30.86 17.19 0.24
C LYS A 499 30.68 17.02 -1.27
N ASN A 500 30.04 15.92 -1.69
CA ASN A 500 29.84 15.59 -3.12
C ASN A 500 28.69 16.39 -3.75
N TYR A 501 27.72 16.81 -2.94
CA TYR A 501 26.49 17.49 -3.36
C TYR A 501 26.21 18.72 -2.47
N PRO A 502 27.06 19.76 -2.51
CA PRO A 502 26.90 20.93 -1.65
C PRO A 502 25.56 21.63 -1.96
N GLY A 503 24.78 21.93 -0.90
CA GLY A 503 23.49 22.60 -1.02
C GLY A 503 22.32 21.72 -1.49
N VAL A 504 22.52 20.41 -1.66
CA VAL A 504 21.49 19.47 -2.09
C VAL A 504 20.88 18.76 -0.88
N LYS A 505 19.59 18.51 -0.94
CA LYS A 505 18.82 17.79 0.08
C LYS A 505 18.91 16.29 -0.17
N PHE A 506 18.97 15.52 0.90
CA PHE A 506 19.14 14.05 0.88
C PHE A 506 17.88 13.30 1.28
N ILE A 507 17.60 12.20 0.56
CA ILE A 507 16.66 11.17 1.00
C ILE A 507 17.14 9.78 0.54
N GLY A 508 17.09 8.79 1.42
CA GLY A 508 17.31 7.38 1.06
C GLY A 508 16.05 6.81 0.43
N THR A 509 16.04 6.70 -0.90
CA THR A 509 14.85 6.25 -1.64
C THR A 509 14.68 4.74 -1.61
N GLU A 510 15.79 4.00 -1.51
CA GLU A 510 15.79 2.55 -1.39
C GLU A 510 17.04 2.11 -0.63
N THR A 511 16.84 1.45 0.50
CA THR A 511 17.93 1.13 1.42
C THR A 511 17.83 -0.31 1.92
N VAL A 512 18.92 -0.81 2.53
CA VAL A 512 18.96 -2.14 3.15
C VAL A 512 19.03 -3.27 2.12
N SER A 513 17.95 -4.02 1.84
CA SER A 513 17.91 -5.30 1.11
C SER A 513 18.60 -6.44 1.86
N ALA A 514 18.33 -6.55 3.17
CA ALA A 514 18.61 -7.74 3.95
C ALA A 514 17.73 -8.91 3.47
N LEU A 515 18.18 -10.12 3.72
CA LEU A 515 17.49 -11.34 3.38
C LEU A 515 17.13 -12.09 4.65
N GLU A 516 15.86 -12.42 4.85
CA GLU A 516 15.38 -13.13 6.03
C GLU A 516 14.25 -14.10 5.68
N THR A 517 14.31 -15.33 6.20
CA THR A 517 13.18 -16.27 6.27
C THR A 517 12.63 -16.30 7.68
N ARG A 518 11.35 -16.00 7.86
CA ARG A 518 10.72 -15.96 9.19
C ARG A 518 10.92 -17.27 9.95
N GLY A 519 11.53 -17.18 11.15
CA GLY A 519 11.70 -18.29 12.08
C GLY A 519 12.82 -19.29 11.75
N HIS A 520 13.65 -19.00 10.75
CA HIS A 520 14.85 -19.78 10.42
C HIS A 520 16.11 -19.08 10.94
N TYR A 521 17.06 -19.83 11.51
CA TYR A 521 18.24 -19.27 12.14
C TYR A 521 19.49 -20.12 11.90
N ASP A 522 20.51 -19.52 11.34
CA ASP A 522 21.82 -20.12 11.13
C ASP A 522 22.84 -19.62 12.15
N MET A 523 23.67 -20.50 12.65
CA MET A 523 24.65 -20.19 13.70
C MET A 523 26.06 -20.58 13.27
N PRO A 524 27.07 -19.82 13.68
CA PRO A 524 27.05 -18.60 14.52
C PRO A 524 26.51 -17.38 13.76
N SER A 525 25.92 -16.42 14.49
CA SER A 525 25.24 -15.24 13.94
C SER A 525 26.12 -13.98 13.84
N ASP A 526 27.36 -14.03 14.29
CA ASP A 526 28.27 -12.89 14.46
C ASP A 526 29.06 -12.49 13.19
N SER A 527 28.70 -13.07 12.04
CA SER A 527 29.34 -12.75 10.75
C SER A 527 28.33 -12.21 9.77
N ILE A 528 28.58 -11.00 9.24
CA ILE A 528 27.79 -10.43 8.17
C ILE A 528 28.20 -11.06 6.85
N GLN A 529 27.23 -11.54 6.09
CA GLN A 529 27.40 -12.19 4.81
C GLN A 529 26.72 -11.43 3.68
N ARG A 530 27.31 -11.48 2.47
CA ARG A 530 26.72 -10.92 1.25
C ARG A 530 26.43 -12.06 0.28
N TRP A 531 25.16 -12.27 -0.04
CA TRP A 531 24.73 -13.37 -0.86
C TRP A 531 24.09 -12.93 -2.19
N PRO A 532 24.38 -13.53 -3.35
CA PRO A 532 25.52 -14.46 -3.57
C PRO A 532 26.84 -13.70 -3.43
N GLY A 533 27.90 -14.38 -3.11
CA GLY A 533 29.26 -13.83 -3.19
C GLY A 533 29.51 -13.22 -4.58
N ARG A 534 30.58 -12.47 -4.77
CA ARG A 534 30.89 -11.80 -6.05
C ARG A 534 30.70 -12.76 -7.22
N ARG A 535 30.06 -12.31 -8.31
CA ARG A 535 29.66 -13.07 -9.53
C ARG A 535 30.70 -14.07 -10.09
N LYS A 536 31.92 -14.07 -9.62
CA LYS A 536 33.01 -14.97 -10.03
C LYS A 536 33.33 -16.05 -8.98
N ASP A 537 32.74 -16.01 -7.81
CA ASP A 537 33.02 -17.00 -6.77
C ASP A 537 31.99 -18.12 -6.82
N THR A 538 32.27 -19.14 -7.59
CA THR A 538 31.44 -20.35 -7.70
C THR A 538 31.74 -21.36 -6.59
N THR A 539 32.70 -21.07 -5.70
CA THR A 539 33.15 -21.99 -4.66
C THR A 539 32.38 -21.86 -3.34
N HIS A 540 31.75 -20.71 -3.07
CA HIS A 540 30.94 -20.47 -1.89
C HIS A 540 29.46 -20.76 -2.18
N LYS A 541 28.98 -21.89 -1.73
CA LYS A 541 27.56 -22.22 -1.65
C LYS A 541 27.00 -21.57 -0.37
N TRP A 542 26.64 -20.31 -0.45
CA TRP A 542 25.94 -19.62 0.61
C TRP A 542 24.45 -19.92 0.49
N GLY A 543 23.78 -20.07 1.62
CA GLY A 543 22.37 -20.41 1.70
C GLY A 543 22.13 -21.89 1.94
N ASN A 544 20.99 -22.17 2.49
CA ASN A 544 20.56 -23.54 2.82
C ASN A 544 20.03 -24.27 1.59
N THR A 545 20.08 -25.58 1.60
CA THR A 545 19.63 -26.43 0.47
C THR A 545 18.13 -26.33 0.22
N ASP A 546 17.36 -25.94 1.23
CA ASP A 546 15.93 -25.68 1.19
C ASP A 546 15.59 -24.23 0.84
N LEU A 547 16.59 -23.41 0.48
CA LEU A 547 16.47 -22.01 0.12
C LEU A 547 15.97 -21.10 1.25
N THR A 548 16.14 -21.51 2.51
CA THR A 548 15.93 -20.66 3.67
C THR A 548 17.14 -19.79 3.93
N VAL A 549 16.95 -18.67 4.63
CA VAL A 549 18.01 -17.75 5.03
C VAL A 549 17.80 -17.29 6.46
N SER A 550 18.91 -17.09 7.18
CA SER A 550 18.89 -16.74 8.61
C SER A 550 18.14 -15.44 8.90
N ALA A 551 17.26 -15.46 9.90
CA ALA A 551 16.52 -14.29 10.38
C ALA A 551 17.29 -13.43 11.42
N TYR A 552 18.54 -13.75 11.71
CA TYR A 552 19.45 -12.78 12.34
C TYR A 552 19.81 -11.73 11.29
N ASP A 553 19.67 -10.47 11.54
CA ASP A 553 20.02 -9.38 10.61
C ASP A 553 21.52 -9.41 10.20
N ASN A 554 21.96 -10.49 9.56
CA ASN A 554 23.36 -10.75 9.23
C ASN A 554 23.61 -11.20 7.77
N ILE A 555 22.56 -11.22 6.92
CA ILE A 555 22.66 -11.59 5.50
C ILE A 555 21.98 -10.53 4.64
N SER A 556 22.65 -10.12 3.56
CA SER A 556 22.07 -9.23 2.56
C SER A 556 22.58 -9.53 1.16
N VAL A 557 21.91 -8.97 0.14
CA VAL A 557 22.45 -8.97 -1.23
C VAL A 557 23.72 -8.12 -1.34
N PRO A 558 24.59 -8.34 -2.35
CA PRO A 558 25.89 -7.65 -2.48
C PRO A 558 25.81 -6.13 -2.60
N TRP A 559 24.73 -5.60 -3.17
CA TRP A 559 24.51 -4.15 -3.32
C TRP A 559 23.82 -3.52 -2.13
N GLY A 560 23.25 -4.33 -1.24
CA GLY A 560 22.51 -3.93 -0.05
C GLY A 560 23.36 -3.91 1.23
N SER A 561 22.66 -3.94 2.34
CA SER A 561 23.23 -4.05 3.69
C SER A 561 22.26 -4.81 4.59
N THR A 562 22.70 -5.12 5.80
CA THR A 562 21.79 -5.47 6.89
C THR A 562 21.01 -4.23 7.35
N HIS A 563 19.92 -4.43 8.08
CA HIS A 563 19.14 -3.33 8.64
C HIS A 563 19.98 -2.47 9.59
N GLU A 564 20.70 -3.10 10.51
CA GLU A 564 21.55 -2.39 11.47
C GLU A 564 22.64 -1.56 10.82
N GLU A 565 23.33 -2.07 9.77
CA GLU A 565 24.36 -1.32 9.06
C GLU A 565 23.83 0.00 8.51
N THR A 566 22.71 -0.04 7.78
CA THR A 566 22.13 1.19 7.20
C THR A 566 21.55 2.10 8.27
N ILE A 567 20.85 1.57 9.27
CA ILE A 567 20.28 2.37 10.37
C ILE A 567 21.38 3.13 11.12
N LYS A 568 22.48 2.46 11.46
CA LYS A 568 23.62 3.07 12.15
C LYS A 568 24.19 4.24 11.34
N GLU A 569 24.38 4.07 10.03
CA GLU A 569 24.85 5.17 9.17
C GLU A 569 23.82 6.29 9.06
N PHE A 570 22.55 5.96 8.85
CA PHE A 570 21.47 6.94 8.70
C PHE A 570 21.29 7.83 9.93
N LEU A 571 21.44 7.27 11.13
CA LEU A 571 21.29 8.02 12.39
C LEU A 571 22.44 9.01 12.66
N LYS A 572 23.61 8.82 12.04
CA LYS A 572 24.78 9.70 12.23
C LYS A 572 24.58 11.08 11.59
N TYR A 573 23.68 11.21 10.58
CA TYR A 573 23.62 12.42 9.76
C TYR A 573 22.28 13.13 9.92
N PRO A 574 22.24 14.33 10.56
CA PRO A 574 21.02 15.12 10.72
C PRO A 574 20.36 15.52 9.39
N TYR A 575 21.18 15.77 8.34
CA TYR A 575 20.69 16.15 7.02
C TYR A 575 19.90 15.05 6.30
N ALA A 576 20.04 13.81 6.71
CA ALA A 576 19.27 12.72 6.12
C ALA A 576 17.79 12.84 6.50
N SER A 577 16.97 13.28 5.55
CA SER A 577 15.54 13.56 5.76
C SER A 577 14.75 12.31 6.10
N GLY A 578 15.09 11.20 5.48
CA GLY A 578 14.44 9.92 5.68
C GLY A 578 15.11 8.80 4.91
N MET A 579 14.65 7.59 5.15
CA MET A 579 15.00 6.40 4.39
C MET A 579 13.76 5.55 4.13
N TYR A 580 13.73 4.89 2.96
CA TYR A 580 12.72 3.89 2.62
C TYR A 580 13.42 2.54 2.47
N VAL A 581 12.98 1.58 3.27
CA VAL A 581 13.60 0.24 3.33
C VAL A 581 13.07 -0.63 2.21
N TRP A 582 13.91 -1.36 1.53
CA TRP A 582 13.55 -2.44 0.64
C TRP A 582 13.51 -3.77 1.41
N THR A 583 12.32 -4.31 1.83
CA THR A 583 10.96 -3.76 1.66
C THR A 583 10.16 -3.89 2.97
N GLY A 584 8.95 -3.31 2.99
CA GLY A 584 8.05 -3.47 4.14
C GLY A 584 7.53 -4.89 4.26
N PHE A 585 7.00 -5.43 3.18
CA PHE A 585 6.52 -6.81 3.07
C PHE A 585 7.33 -7.60 2.05
N ASP A 586 7.41 -8.90 2.26
CA ASP A 586 7.70 -9.78 1.14
C ASP A 586 6.57 -9.65 0.10
N TYR A 587 6.93 -9.81 -1.15
CA TYR A 587 6.02 -9.69 -2.30
C TYR A 587 6.21 -10.85 -3.26
N ILE A 588 5.23 -11.10 -4.07
CA ILE A 588 5.29 -12.16 -5.09
C ILE A 588 6.27 -11.74 -6.18
N GLY A 589 7.17 -12.61 -6.56
CA GLY A 589 8.23 -12.36 -7.52
C GLY A 589 9.54 -11.93 -6.86
N GLU A 590 10.53 -11.67 -7.71
CA GLU A 590 11.89 -11.23 -7.35
C GLU A 590 12.54 -11.98 -6.16
N PRO A 591 12.60 -13.33 -6.18
CA PRO A 591 13.21 -14.10 -5.10
C PRO A 591 14.74 -13.98 -5.07
N THR A 592 15.29 -13.06 -5.84
CA THR A 592 16.75 -12.84 -5.96
C THR A 592 17.43 -12.77 -4.60
N PRO A 593 18.50 -13.55 -4.38
CA PRO A 593 19.29 -14.28 -5.38
C PRO A 593 18.90 -15.77 -5.56
N TYR A 594 17.79 -16.21 -4.97
CA TYR A 594 17.43 -17.62 -4.94
C TYR A 594 16.77 -18.08 -6.25
N PRO A 595 17.07 -19.32 -6.70
CA PRO A 595 16.44 -19.90 -7.88
C PRO A 595 15.07 -20.49 -7.54
N TRP A 596 14.36 -20.98 -8.56
CA TRP A 596 13.21 -21.85 -8.38
C TRP A 596 13.51 -23.01 -7.41
N PRO A 597 12.61 -23.38 -6.48
CA PRO A 597 11.20 -22.99 -6.37
C PRO A 597 10.93 -21.68 -5.60
N ALA A 598 11.94 -20.90 -5.24
CA ALA A 598 11.68 -19.59 -4.67
C ALA A 598 10.91 -18.72 -5.67
N ARG A 599 9.78 -18.14 -5.24
CA ARG A 599 8.84 -17.41 -6.10
C ARG A 599 8.35 -16.09 -5.50
N SER A 600 8.76 -15.79 -4.29
CA SER A 600 8.54 -14.47 -3.64
C SER A 600 9.82 -13.98 -3.00
N SER A 601 9.87 -12.68 -2.70
CA SER A 601 11.05 -12.03 -2.14
C SER A 601 11.35 -12.50 -0.72
N TYR A 602 12.58 -12.21 -0.27
CA TYR A 602 13.09 -12.42 1.09
C TYR A 602 13.34 -11.10 1.82
N PHE A 603 13.10 -9.96 1.12
CA PHE A 603 13.52 -8.62 1.56
C PHE A 603 12.59 -8.01 2.60
N GLY A 604 11.37 -8.51 2.71
CA GLY A 604 10.35 -7.95 3.60
C GLY A 604 10.75 -8.02 5.08
N ILE A 605 10.50 -6.94 5.80
CA ILE A 605 10.53 -6.93 7.28
C ILE A 605 9.37 -7.78 7.83
N ILE A 606 8.35 -7.96 7.02
CA ILE A 606 7.13 -8.74 7.28
C ILE A 606 7.01 -9.74 6.13
N ASP A 607 6.66 -11.00 6.43
CA ASP A 607 6.51 -12.02 5.41
C ASP A 607 5.26 -11.81 4.52
N LEU A 608 5.13 -12.58 3.44
CA LEU A 608 4.04 -12.45 2.47
C LEU A 608 2.65 -12.65 3.09
N ALA A 609 2.52 -13.45 4.14
CA ALA A 609 1.28 -13.65 4.89
C ALA A 609 0.96 -12.50 5.87
N GLY A 610 1.90 -11.58 6.07
CA GLY A 610 1.79 -10.46 6.97
C GLY A 610 2.21 -10.80 8.41
N PHE A 611 3.04 -11.82 8.61
CA PHE A 611 3.64 -12.11 9.91
C PHE A 611 4.98 -11.39 10.06
N PRO A 612 5.22 -10.70 11.20
CA PRO A 612 6.49 -10.04 11.46
C PRO A 612 7.68 -11.01 11.45
N LYS A 613 8.78 -10.61 10.78
CA LYS A 613 10.11 -11.18 10.97
C LYS A 613 10.81 -10.48 12.15
N ASP A 614 12.00 -10.92 12.55
CA ASP A 614 12.65 -10.35 13.75
C ASP A 614 13.05 -8.88 13.56
N ALA A 615 13.42 -8.47 12.34
CA ALA A 615 13.72 -7.07 12.01
C ALA A 615 12.54 -6.11 12.28
N TYR A 616 11.29 -6.56 12.27
CA TYR A 616 10.11 -5.76 12.66
C TYR A 616 10.31 -5.14 14.06
N TYR A 617 10.81 -5.93 15.00
CA TYR A 617 11.00 -5.48 16.39
C TYR A 617 12.23 -4.60 16.56
N LEU A 618 13.21 -4.69 15.68
CA LEU A 618 14.30 -3.72 15.58
C LEU A 618 13.75 -2.34 15.28
N TYR A 619 12.98 -2.20 14.16
CA TYR A 619 12.33 -0.93 13.80
C TYR A 619 11.39 -0.45 14.90
N GLN A 620 10.56 -1.33 15.46
CA GLN A 620 9.66 -0.96 16.55
C GLN A 620 10.43 -0.39 17.76
N SER A 621 11.62 -0.92 18.07
CA SER A 621 12.45 -0.43 19.17
C SER A 621 13.06 0.95 18.90
N ILE A 622 13.21 1.35 17.64
CA ILE A 622 13.81 2.63 17.20
C ILE A 622 12.74 3.67 16.90
N CYS A 623 11.68 3.26 16.20
CA CYS A 623 10.68 4.16 15.62
C CYS A 623 9.50 4.44 16.55
N THR A 624 9.40 3.76 17.72
CA THR A 624 8.30 3.97 18.67
C THR A 624 8.80 4.31 20.06
N SER A 625 7.97 5.03 20.81
CA SER A 625 8.19 5.28 22.24
C SER A 625 7.67 4.14 23.15
N LYS A 626 6.98 3.15 22.59
CA LYS A 626 6.46 2.01 23.34
C LYS A 626 7.63 1.15 23.85
N PRO A 627 7.59 0.64 25.08
CA PRO A 627 8.60 -0.31 25.54
C PRO A 627 8.62 -1.56 24.66
N VAL A 628 9.80 -1.95 24.20
CA VAL A 628 10.04 -3.14 23.38
C VAL A 628 11.07 -4.01 24.10
N LEU A 629 10.82 -5.30 24.13
CA LEU A 629 11.79 -6.35 24.46
C LEU A 629 11.42 -7.57 23.60
N HIS A 630 12.15 -7.76 22.52
CA HIS A 630 11.98 -8.92 21.64
C HIS A 630 13.18 -9.85 21.79
N LEU A 631 12.89 -11.09 22.14
CA LEU A 631 13.88 -12.13 22.36
C LEU A 631 13.74 -13.19 21.25
N PHE A 632 14.84 -13.56 20.62
CA PHE A 632 14.89 -14.58 19.59
C PHE A 632 16.25 -15.27 19.56
N PRO A 633 16.35 -16.47 18.97
CA PRO A 633 15.36 -17.25 18.28
C PRO A 633 14.38 -17.97 19.21
N HIS A 634 13.55 -18.87 18.64
CA HIS A 634 12.76 -19.84 19.41
C HIS A 634 13.66 -20.74 20.27
N TRP A 635 13.05 -21.47 21.23
CA TRP A 635 13.83 -22.30 22.14
C TRP A 635 13.55 -23.81 21.93
N ASN A 636 13.65 -24.28 20.65
CA ASN A 636 13.56 -25.68 20.24
C ASN A 636 14.79 -26.01 19.40
N TRP A 637 15.77 -26.70 20.00
CA TRP A 637 17.04 -27.02 19.36
C TRP A 637 17.49 -28.44 19.75
N THR A 638 18.63 -28.89 19.24
CA THR A 638 19.24 -30.16 19.67
C THR A 638 19.95 -29.94 21.02
N PRO A 639 19.67 -30.79 22.05
CA PRO A 639 20.36 -30.66 23.33
C PRO A 639 21.88 -30.62 23.18
N GLY A 640 22.51 -29.63 23.81
CA GLY A 640 23.97 -29.40 23.75
C GLY A 640 24.41 -28.48 22.61
N GLN A 641 23.53 -28.10 21.67
CA GLN A 641 23.82 -27.13 20.60
C GLN A 641 24.09 -25.76 21.21
N THR A 642 25.07 -25.04 20.65
CA THR A 642 25.35 -23.64 21.00
C THR A 642 24.40 -22.74 20.20
N ILE A 643 23.68 -21.86 20.91
CA ILE A 643 22.66 -20.98 20.34
C ILE A 643 23.01 -19.52 20.64
N ASP A 644 22.92 -18.69 19.67
CA ASP A 644 23.02 -17.24 19.78
C ASP A 644 21.64 -16.66 20.11
N ILE A 645 21.48 -16.04 21.25
CA ILE A 645 20.24 -15.38 21.68
C ILE A 645 20.41 -13.89 21.50
N TRP A 646 19.57 -13.29 20.65
CA TRP A 646 19.54 -11.84 20.45
C TRP A 646 18.36 -11.21 21.17
N ALA A 647 18.50 -9.93 21.55
CA ALA A 647 17.40 -9.13 22.05
C ALA A 647 17.43 -7.72 21.47
N TYR A 648 16.32 -7.35 20.81
CA TYR A 648 16.01 -5.96 20.49
C TYR A 648 15.23 -5.34 21.63
N TYR A 649 15.65 -4.17 22.10
CA TYR A 649 14.97 -3.49 23.19
C TYR A 649 15.12 -1.97 23.14
N ASN A 650 14.20 -1.27 23.80
CA ASN A 650 14.29 0.16 24.05
C ASN A 650 13.80 0.50 25.47
N ASN A 651 13.87 1.78 25.83
CA ASN A 651 13.41 2.31 27.11
C ASN A 651 14.00 1.60 28.34
N ALA A 652 15.12 0.92 28.19
CA ALA A 652 15.84 0.21 29.24
C ALA A 652 17.35 0.42 29.08
N ASP A 653 18.11 0.28 30.19
CA ASP A 653 19.56 0.45 30.23
C ASP A 653 20.28 -0.86 29.95
N GLU A 654 19.63 -1.98 30.31
CA GLU A 654 20.21 -3.31 30.28
C GLU A 654 19.15 -4.41 30.12
N VAL A 655 19.62 -5.57 29.69
CA VAL A 655 18.82 -6.80 29.61
C VAL A 655 19.61 -7.93 30.29
N GLU A 656 18.95 -8.69 31.17
CA GLU A 656 19.48 -9.92 31.78
C GLU A 656 18.79 -11.12 31.17
N LEU A 657 19.57 -12.08 30.68
CA LEU A 657 19.09 -13.36 30.18
C LEU A 657 19.16 -14.43 31.25
N PHE A 658 18.11 -15.23 31.36
CA PHE A 658 18.06 -16.43 32.21
C PHE A 658 17.81 -17.65 31.35
N VAL A 659 18.56 -18.74 31.58
CA VAL A 659 18.33 -20.05 30.98
C VAL A 659 17.96 -21.00 32.13
N ASN A 660 16.76 -21.56 32.08
CA ASN A 660 16.21 -22.43 33.14
C ASN A 660 16.34 -21.82 34.56
N GLY A 661 16.06 -20.51 34.65
CA GLY A 661 16.13 -19.76 35.94
C GLY A 661 17.52 -19.33 36.38
N LYS A 662 18.58 -19.80 35.71
CA LYS A 662 19.96 -19.39 36.01
C LYS A 662 20.35 -18.22 35.10
N SER A 663 20.90 -17.13 35.67
CA SER A 663 21.38 -15.98 34.91
C SER A 663 22.52 -16.37 33.98
N ALA A 664 22.37 -16.01 32.70
CA ALA A 664 23.41 -16.08 31.67
C ALA A 664 24.17 -14.75 31.53
N GLY A 665 23.88 -13.79 32.39
CA GLY A 665 24.54 -12.49 32.48
C GLY A 665 23.67 -11.32 31.97
N VAL A 666 24.09 -10.14 32.39
CA VAL A 666 23.51 -8.85 32.01
C VAL A 666 24.29 -8.28 30.84
N LYS A 667 23.57 -7.74 29.83
CA LYS A 667 24.18 -7.05 28.72
C LYS A 667 23.55 -5.67 28.49
N LYS A 668 24.36 -4.76 27.96
CA LYS A 668 23.97 -3.38 27.60
C LYS A 668 24.38 -3.14 26.17
N LYS A 669 23.63 -2.28 25.47
CA LYS A 669 24.10 -1.77 24.17
C LYS A 669 25.28 -0.84 24.41
N GLU A 670 26.35 -1.02 23.64
CA GLU A 670 27.55 -0.21 23.70
C GLU A 670 27.72 0.55 22.38
N GLY A 671 28.14 1.82 22.47
CA GLY A 671 28.34 2.65 21.29
C GLY A 671 27.06 2.81 20.46
N ASP A 672 27.08 2.35 19.21
CA ASP A 672 25.96 2.37 18.27
C ASP A 672 25.23 1.02 18.13
N ASP A 673 25.42 0.09 19.06
CA ASP A 673 24.76 -1.21 19.03
C ASP A 673 23.22 -1.07 19.06
N LEU A 674 22.56 -1.88 18.26
CA LEU A 674 21.09 -1.89 18.18
C LEU A 674 20.48 -3.13 18.83
N HIS A 675 21.28 -4.19 19.09
CA HIS A 675 20.90 -5.38 19.82
C HIS A 675 21.93 -5.76 20.89
N VAL A 676 21.60 -6.74 21.71
CA VAL A 676 22.54 -7.48 22.59
C VAL A 676 22.43 -8.97 22.32
N MET A 677 23.52 -9.72 22.49
CA MET A 677 23.60 -11.14 22.14
C MET A 677 24.26 -11.95 23.27
N TRP A 678 23.73 -13.13 23.55
CA TRP A 678 24.33 -14.16 24.39
C TRP A 678 24.54 -15.43 23.58
N ARG A 679 25.66 -16.10 23.80
CA ARG A 679 25.94 -17.41 23.21
C ARG A 679 25.85 -18.46 24.32
N VAL A 680 24.86 -19.31 24.25
CA VAL A 680 24.52 -20.26 25.34
C VAL A 680 24.32 -21.68 24.81
N THR A 681 24.54 -22.65 25.67
CA THR A 681 24.24 -24.06 25.33
C THR A 681 22.76 -24.34 25.55
N TYR A 682 22.11 -24.87 24.55
CA TYR A 682 20.69 -25.27 24.64
C TYR A 682 20.48 -26.45 25.58
N GLN A 683 19.51 -26.25 26.45
CA GLN A 683 18.88 -27.28 27.28
C GLN A 683 17.37 -27.04 27.25
N PRO A 684 16.54 -28.10 27.05
CA PRO A 684 15.09 -27.95 27.10
C PRO A 684 14.64 -27.22 28.36
N GLY A 685 13.62 -26.38 28.23
CA GLY A 685 13.09 -25.58 29.34
C GLY A 685 12.74 -24.15 28.90
N THR A 686 13.28 -23.16 29.57
CA THR A 686 12.86 -21.77 29.40
C THR A 686 14.04 -20.82 29.22
N ILE A 687 13.96 -19.91 28.25
CA ILE A 687 14.74 -18.68 28.24
C ILE A 687 13.87 -17.51 28.64
N LYS A 688 14.40 -16.61 29.49
CA LYS A 688 13.70 -15.43 29.95
C LYS A 688 14.62 -14.23 29.90
N ALA A 689 14.20 -13.17 29.24
CA ALA A 689 14.86 -11.87 29.25
C ALA A 689 14.10 -10.90 30.14
N VAL A 690 14.85 -10.08 30.89
CA VAL A 690 14.32 -9.03 31.78
C VAL A 690 15.05 -7.74 31.45
N SER A 691 14.35 -6.76 30.89
CA SER A 691 14.91 -5.42 30.65
C SER A 691 14.69 -4.53 31.89
N ARG A 692 15.72 -3.72 32.25
CA ARG A 692 15.67 -2.81 33.39
C ARG A 692 16.12 -1.41 33.03
N LYS A 693 15.48 -0.43 33.67
CA LYS A 693 15.90 0.98 33.66
C LYS A 693 16.10 1.46 35.08
N ASN A 694 17.29 1.95 35.40
CA ASN A 694 17.68 2.33 36.78
C ASN A 694 17.38 1.22 37.80
N GLY A 695 17.68 -0.03 37.45
CA GLY A 695 17.45 -1.22 38.27
C GLY A 695 16.00 -1.70 38.35
N LYS A 696 15.02 -0.94 37.83
CA LYS A 696 13.59 -1.32 37.81
C LYS A 696 13.25 -2.09 36.53
N ILE A 697 12.48 -3.16 36.67
CA ILE A 697 12.00 -3.97 35.54
C ILE A 697 11.10 -3.12 34.66
N VAL A 698 11.38 -3.08 33.34
CA VAL A 698 10.55 -2.47 32.32
C VAL A 698 9.68 -3.52 31.66
N LEU A 699 10.29 -4.59 31.12
CA LEU A 699 9.59 -5.69 30.47
C LEU A 699 10.25 -7.03 30.85
N THR A 700 9.45 -8.08 30.76
CA THR A 700 9.89 -9.47 30.82
C THR A 700 9.37 -10.24 29.62
N ARG A 701 10.23 -10.99 28.96
CA ARG A 701 9.88 -11.88 27.85
C ARG A 701 10.37 -13.29 28.17
N GLU A 702 9.50 -14.28 27.94
CA GLU A 702 9.80 -15.68 28.16
C GLU A 702 9.47 -16.50 26.91
N ILE A 703 10.34 -17.43 26.55
CA ILE A 703 10.15 -18.41 25.48
C ILE A 703 10.43 -19.79 26.09
N LYS A 704 9.55 -20.75 25.81
CA LYS A 704 9.66 -22.13 26.30
C LYS A 704 9.97 -23.08 25.16
N THR A 705 10.67 -24.15 25.46
CA THR A 705 10.75 -25.29 24.57
C THR A 705 9.33 -25.85 24.37
N ALA A 706 8.86 -25.83 23.15
CA ALA A 706 7.59 -26.43 22.81
C ALA A 706 7.71 -27.95 22.71
N GLY A 707 6.65 -28.63 23.09
CA GLY A 707 6.46 -30.05 22.88
C GLY A 707 6.06 -30.39 21.45
N LYS A 708 5.52 -31.59 21.23
CA LYS A 708 4.98 -31.99 19.92
C LYS A 708 3.73 -31.18 19.58
N PRO A 709 3.45 -30.93 18.27
CA PRO A 709 2.20 -30.33 17.83
C PRO A 709 0.99 -31.09 18.43
N ALA A 710 0.04 -30.37 19.02
CA ALA A 710 -1.11 -30.93 19.70
C ALA A 710 -2.45 -30.30 19.29
N LYS A 711 -2.48 -29.01 19.03
CA LYS A 711 -3.71 -28.29 18.72
C LYS A 711 -3.53 -27.14 17.74
N ILE A 712 -4.62 -26.79 17.08
CA ILE A 712 -4.74 -25.58 16.25
C ILE A 712 -5.35 -24.46 17.10
N VAL A 713 -4.85 -23.23 16.96
CA VAL A 713 -5.42 -22.03 17.54
C VAL A 713 -5.72 -21.02 16.44
N LEU A 714 -6.95 -20.48 16.41
CA LEU A 714 -7.41 -19.49 15.45
C LEU A 714 -7.57 -18.13 16.13
N SER A 715 -7.10 -17.08 15.48
CA SER A 715 -7.26 -15.69 15.93
C SER A 715 -7.58 -14.80 14.74
N ALA A 716 -8.79 -14.20 14.72
CA ALA A 716 -9.16 -13.23 13.72
C ALA A 716 -8.68 -11.83 14.09
N ASP A 717 -8.23 -11.05 13.11
CA ASP A 717 -7.91 -9.63 13.30
C ASP A 717 -9.18 -8.80 13.63
N ARG A 718 -10.34 -9.21 13.05
CA ARG A 718 -11.66 -8.62 13.29
C ARG A 718 -12.73 -9.70 13.35
N ASN A 719 -13.53 -9.65 14.41
CA ASN A 719 -14.68 -10.56 14.61
C ASN A 719 -15.99 -9.99 14.05
N ILE A 720 -15.99 -8.75 13.58
CA ILE A 720 -17.13 -8.08 12.95
C ILE A 720 -16.63 -7.41 11.67
N ILE A 721 -17.29 -7.72 10.54
CA ILE A 721 -16.97 -7.18 9.21
C ILE A 721 -18.26 -6.76 8.50
N ASN A 722 -18.17 -5.95 7.44
CA ASN A 722 -19.34 -5.49 6.68
C ASN A 722 -19.86 -6.60 5.76
N ALA A 723 -21.19 -6.69 5.63
CA ALA A 723 -21.85 -7.61 4.71
C ALA A 723 -22.04 -6.96 3.34
N ASP A 724 -20.93 -6.59 2.67
CA ASP A 724 -20.89 -5.84 1.40
C ASP A 724 -20.33 -6.65 0.23
N GLY A 725 -19.94 -7.91 0.49
CA GLY A 725 -19.32 -8.77 -0.53
C GLY A 725 -17.85 -8.51 -0.79
N ASP A 726 -17.21 -7.58 -0.03
CA ASP A 726 -15.82 -7.19 -0.23
C ASP A 726 -14.97 -7.21 1.06
N ASP A 727 -15.57 -6.91 2.22
CA ASP A 727 -14.85 -6.80 3.49
C ASP A 727 -14.25 -8.13 3.95
N LEU A 728 -13.07 -8.06 4.59
CA LEU A 728 -12.23 -9.20 4.94
C LEU A 728 -11.98 -9.32 6.45
N SER A 729 -11.82 -10.57 6.90
CA SER A 729 -11.20 -10.92 8.18
C SER A 729 -9.99 -11.82 7.93
N PHE A 730 -8.85 -11.48 8.55
CA PHE A 730 -7.60 -12.21 8.46
C PHE A 730 -7.44 -13.10 9.69
N VAL A 731 -7.46 -14.40 9.49
CA VAL A 731 -7.42 -15.40 10.56
C VAL A 731 -6.02 -16.00 10.64
N THR A 732 -5.28 -15.62 11.66
CA THR A 732 -4.00 -16.26 12.00
C THR A 732 -4.25 -17.64 12.57
N VAL A 733 -3.52 -18.63 12.06
CA VAL A 733 -3.53 -20.02 12.47
C VAL A 733 -2.19 -20.32 13.14
N ARG A 734 -2.21 -20.86 14.34
CA ARG A 734 -1.02 -21.28 15.07
C ARG A 734 -1.10 -22.76 15.41
N ILE A 735 -0.01 -23.46 15.24
CA ILE A 735 0.14 -24.84 15.71
C ILE A 735 0.82 -24.79 17.07
N GLU A 736 0.13 -25.23 18.09
CA GLU A 736 0.62 -25.21 19.47
C GLU A 736 0.74 -26.62 20.05
N ASP A 737 1.65 -26.74 21.04
CA ASP A 737 1.74 -27.95 21.85
C ASP A 737 0.58 -28.02 22.87
N ALA A 738 0.59 -29.06 23.72
CA ALA A 738 -0.44 -29.23 24.76
C ALA A 738 -0.48 -28.07 25.75
N ASP A 739 0.67 -27.45 26.04
CA ASP A 739 0.84 -26.36 27.01
C ASP A 739 0.58 -24.97 26.42
N GLY A 740 0.31 -24.87 25.09
CA GLY A 740 0.01 -23.59 24.43
C GLY A 740 1.25 -22.85 23.91
N ASN A 741 2.39 -23.51 23.80
CA ASN A 741 3.56 -22.93 23.16
C ASN A 741 3.50 -23.14 21.64
N LEU A 742 3.85 -22.10 20.87
CA LEU A 742 4.01 -22.24 19.41
C LEU A 742 5.08 -23.28 19.10
N VAL A 743 4.77 -24.22 18.25
CA VAL A 743 5.73 -25.23 17.79
C VAL A 743 6.45 -24.68 16.55
N PRO A 744 7.74 -24.27 16.68
CA PRO A 744 8.38 -23.42 15.66
C PRO A 744 8.79 -24.18 14.39
N ASP A 745 8.77 -25.47 14.39
CA ASP A 745 9.05 -26.37 13.26
C ASP A 745 7.81 -27.10 12.72
N ALA A 746 6.62 -26.75 13.21
CA ALA A 746 5.38 -27.39 12.76
C ALA A 746 5.04 -26.99 11.32
N ASP A 747 4.79 -28.01 10.49
CA ASP A 747 4.46 -27.89 9.07
C ASP A 747 3.14 -28.60 8.69
N ASN A 748 2.26 -28.84 9.66
CA ASN A 748 1.00 -29.55 9.49
C ASN A 748 0.14 -28.92 8.38
N ASP A 749 -0.45 -29.76 7.52
CA ASP A 749 -1.44 -29.35 6.52
C ASP A 749 -2.79 -29.06 7.19
N VAL A 750 -3.16 -27.79 7.26
CA VAL A 750 -4.40 -27.31 7.90
C VAL A 750 -5.48 -27.14 6.85
N LYS A 751 -6.59 -27.87 7.01
CA LYS A 751 -7.78 -27.80 6.17
C LYS A 751 -8.81 -26.87 6.79
N PHE A 752 -9.42 -26.02 5.95
CA PHE A 752 -10.39 -25.00 6.36
C PHE A 752 -11.79 -25.31 5.82
N THR A 753 -12.78 -25.07 6.62
CA THR A 753 -14.19 -25.05 6.21
C THR A 753 -14.80 -23.72 6.63
N VAL A 754 -15.31 -22.96 5.65
CA VAL A 754 -15.99 -21.70 5.88
C VAL A 754 -17.43 -21.84 5.42
N THR A 755 -18.39 -21.62 6.32
CA THR A 755 -19.83 -21.72 6.07
C THR A 755 -20.58 -20.47 6.51
N GLY A 756 -21.88 -20.37 6.12
CA GLY A 756 -22.69 -19.17 6.42
C GLY A 756 -22.44 -18.02 5.45
N GLN A 757 -22.34 -16.79 5.98
CA GLN A 757 -22.24 -15.57 5.17
C GLN A 757 -20.79 -15.17 4.80
N GLY A 758 -19.94 -16.16 4.55
CA GLY A 758 -18.56 -15.94 4.13
C GLY A 758 -18.05 -16.98 3.16
N SER A 759 -16.86 -16.72 2.61
CA SER A 759 -16.10 -17.60 1.73
C SER A 759 -14.60 -17.41 1.96
N ILE A 760 -13.80 -18.40 1.54
CA ILE A 760 -12.34 -18.30 1.53
C ILE A 760 -11.95 -17.33 0.42
N ALA A 761 -11.21 -16.26 0.75
CA ALA A 761 -10.62 -15.34 -0.21
C ALA A 761 -9.20 -15.77 -0.61
N GLY A 762 -8.48 -16.38 0.31
CA GLY A 762 -7.14 -16.91 0.08
C GLY A 762 -6.54 -17.55 1.32
N VAL A 763 -5.43 -18.27 1.12
CA VAL A 763 -4.61 -18.90 2.17
C VAL A 763 -3.14 -18.65 1.91
N ASP A 764 -2.36 -18.43 2.96
CA ASP A 764 -0.91 -18.19 2.88
C ASP A 764 -0.18 -18.76 4.10
N ASN A 765 1.14 -18.85 4.05
CA ASN A 765 1.97 -19.22 5.19
C ASN A 765 3.27 -18.42 5.30
N GLY A 766 3.52 -17.51 4.33
CA GLY A 766 4.71 -16.67 4.28
C GLY A 766 5.97 -17.36 3.76
N SER A 767 5.91 -18.67 3.40
CA SER A 767 7.06 -19.36 2.81
C SER A 767 7.35 -18.87 1.40
N GLU A 768 8.59 -18.53 1.14
CA GLU A 768 9.06 -18.01 -0.14
C GLU A 768 9.09 -19.07 -1.24
N THR A 769 9.10 -20.35 -0.84
CA THR A 769 9.27 -21.52 -1.72
C THR A 769 8.02 -22.39 -1.85
N SER A 770 6.95 -22.08 -1.10
CA SER A 770 5.71 -22.87 -1.18
C SER A 770 5.02 -22.71 -2.53
N LEU A 771 4.73 -23.81 -3.19
CA LEU A 771 4.02 -23.88 -4.48
C LEU A 771 2.53 -24.24 -4.33
N GLU A 772 2.02 -24.29 -3.11
CA GLU A 772 0.59 -24.50 -2.86
C GLU A 772 -0.23 -23.31 -3.39
N SER A 773 -1.39 -23.61 -3.98
CA SER A 773 -2.30 -22.57 -4.49
C SER A 773 -2.74 -21.63 -3.38
N PHE A 774 -2.73 -20.34 -3.67
CA PHE A 774 -3.30 -19.32 -2.78
C PHE A 774 -4.83 -19.39 -2.68
N LYS A 775 -5.49 -20.08 -3.61
CA LYS A 775 -6.97 -20.19 -3.68
C LYS A 775 -7.48 -21.56 -3.21
N ALA A 776 -6.65 -22.31 -2.48
CA ALA A 776 -7.02 -23.58 -1.89
C ALA A 776 -7.89 -23.42 -0.63
N ASP A 777 -8.46 -24.54 -0.17
CA ASP A 777 -9.17 -24.65 1.11
C ASP A 777 -8.28 -25.24 2.23
N HIS A 778 -6.99 -25.35 2.00
CA HIS A 778 -6.00 -25.83 2.94
C HIS A 778 -4.68 -25.10 2.77
N ARG A 779 -3.84 -25.15 3.79
CA ARG A 779 -2.49 -24.60 3.75
C ARG A 779 -1.60 -25.29 4.77
N ARG A 780 -0.43 -25.72 4.33
CA ARG A 780 0.61 -26.22 5.23
C ARG A 780 1.12 -25.08 6.11
N ALA A 781 1.23 -25.29 7.41
CA ALA A 781 1.88 -24.34 8.29
C ALA A 781 3.36 -24.19 7.91
N PHE A 782 3.90 -23.00 8.07
CA PHE A 782 5.32 -22.70 7.90
C PHE A 782 5.84 -22.07 9.21
N ASN A 783 6.81 -22.77 9.82
CA ASN A 783 7.33 -22.41 11.14
C ASN A 783 6.20 -22.16 12.15
N GLY A 784 5.26 -23.14 12.19
CA GLY A 784 4.15 -23.18 13.13
C GLY A 784 2.93 -22.28 12.79
N MET A 785 2.93 -21.59 11.66
CA MET A 785 1.88 -20.62 11.35
C MET A 785 1.39 -20.72 9.91
N CYS A 786 0.10 -20.39 9.70
CA CYS A 786 -0.45 -20.03 8.39
C CYS A 786 -1.59 -19.01 8.53
N LEU A 787 -2.06 -18.50 7.41
CA LEU A 787 -3.10 -17.47 7.31
C LEU A 787 -4.28 -18.00 6.50
N LEU A 788 -5.48 -17.73 6.98
CA LEU A 788 -6.73 -17.83 6.23
C LEU A 788 -7.35 -16.43 6.08
N VAL A 789 -7.68 -16.04 4.86
CA VAL A 789 -8.42 -14.80 4.59
C VAL A 789 -9.85 -15.14 4.24
N VAL A 790 -10.79 -14.58 4.99
CA VAL A 790 -12.23 -14.82 4.83
C VAL A 790 -12.91 -13.55 4.33
N ARG A 791 -13.72 -13.68 3.26
CA ARG A 791 -14.51 -12.58 2.68
C ARG A 791 -15.97 -12.71 3.08
N ALA A 792 -16.60 -11.60 3.48
CA ALA A 792 -18.04 -11.53 3.67
C ALA A 792 -18.81 -11.68 2.36
N LYS A 793 -20.03 -12.23 2.43
CA LYS A 793 -21.05 -12.14 1.37
C LYS A 793 -21.89 -10.87 1.54
N ASP A 794 -22.81 -10.62 0.60
CA ASP A 794 -23.68 -9.43 0.58
C ASP A 794 -24.84 -9.46 1.60
N LYS A 795 -24.86 -10.43 2.50
CA LYS A 795 -25.93 -10.59 3.49
C LYS A 795 -25.38 -10.68 4.90
N ALA A 796 -26.01 -9.96 5.81
CA ALA A 796 -25.70 -10.04 7.24
C ALA A 796 -25.90 -11.48 7.78
N GLY A 797 -25.06 -11.89 8.72
CA GLY A 797 -25.12 -13.18 9.37
C GLY A 797 -23.79 -13.67 9.88
N THR A 798 -23.77 -14.88 10.43
CA THR A 798 -22.58 -15.49 10.98
C THR A 798 -21.76 -16.22 9.91
N ILE A 799 -20.45 -16.06 9.97
CA ILE A 799 -19.47 -16.83 9.23
C ILE A 799 -18.85 -17.82 10.22
N HIS A 800 -19.04 -19.11 9.97
CA HIS A 800 -18.43 -20.16 10.78
C HIS A 800 -17.17 -20.66 10.10
N ILE A 801 -16.06 -20.65 10.81
CA ILE A 801 -14.74 -21.07 10.38
C ILE A 801 -14.32 -22.27 11.21
N ALA A 802 -13.98 -23.36 10.57
CA ALA A 802 -13.38 -24.53 11.22
C ALA A 802 -12.03 -24.85 10.57
N ALA A 803 -11.07 -25.26 11.38
CA ALA A 803 -9.74 -25.71 10.96
C ALA A 803 -9.43 -27.08 11.57
N SER A 804 -8.84 -27.97 10.76
CA SER A 804 -8.45 -29.31 11.17
C SER A 804 -7.12 -29.72 10.52
N ALA A 805 -6.36 -30.53 11.21
CA ALA A 805 -5.16 -31.19 10.67
C ALA A 805 -5.02 -32.57 11.30
N VAL A 806 -4.37 -33.50 10.57
CA VAL A 806 -4.16 -34.87 11.04
C VAL A 806 -3.33 -34.87 12.33
N GLY A 807 -3.83 -35.55 13.35
CA GLY A 807 -3.14 -35.69 14.64
C GLY A 807 -3.24 -34.47 15.59
N LEU A 808 -3.98 -33.42 15.20
CA LEU A 808 -4.17 -32.23 16.05
C LEU A 808 -5.62 -32.08 16.49
N GLN A 809 -5.81 -31.48 17.67
CA GLN A 809 -7.10 -30.96 18.07
C GLN A 809 -7.47 -29.80 17.15
N GLY A 810 -8.61 -29.92 16.44
CA GLY A 810 -9.13 -28.87 15.57
C GLY A 810 -9.66 -27.66 16.36
N ALA A 811 -9.87 -26.56 15.64
CA ALA A 811 -10.39 -25.31 16.21
C ALA A 811 -11.55 -24.76 15.39
N SER A 812 -12.39 -23.94 16.02
CA SER A 812 -13.46 -23.18 15.36
C SER A 812 -13.49 -21.74 15.82
N LEU A 813 -13.94 -20.86 14.94
CA LEU A 813 -14.09 -19.43 15.17
C LEU A 813 -15.33 -18.92 14.45
N ALA A 814 -16.00 -17.93 15.01
CA ALA A 814 -17.11 -17.24 14.37
C ALA A 814 -16.78 -15.75 14.12
N VAL A 815 -17.11 -15.26 12.91
CA VAL A 815 -17.06 -13.86 12.53
C VAL A 815 -18.47 -13.41 12.16
N THR A 816 -18.86 -12.21 12.51
CA THR A 816 -20.17 -11.65 12.20
C THR A 816 -20.06 -10.69 11.03
N ALA A 817 -20.80 -10.95 9.94
CA ALA A 817 -21.05 -9.98 8.88
C ALA A 817 -22.29 -9.15 9.21
N LYS A 818 -22.21 -7.81 9.23
CA LYS A 818 -23.29 -6.86 9.55
C LYS A 818 -23.67 -5.98 8.37
#